data_d8916f07f8b454cb5a16e9a30539dd86
#
_entry.id   d8916f07f8b454cb5a16e9a30539dd86
#
_cell.length_a   1.000
_cell.length_b   1.000
_cell.length_c   1.000
_cell.angle_alpha   90.00
_cell.angle_beta   90.00
_cell.angle_gamma   90.00
#
_symmetry.space_group_name_H-M   'P 1'
#
loop_
_entity.id
_entity.type
_entity.pdbx_description
1 polymer ?
#
loop_
_entity_poly.entity_id
_entity_poly.type
_entity_poly.pdbx_seq_one_letter_code
_entity_poly.pdbx_strand_id
1 'polypeptide(L)'
;MSKSLVIAEKPSVARDLARVLGKFKHEKDFFENDRYVISSAIGHLVEMVPPEGAEVRRGKWNIENLPVLPDHFDLIPKEKTKLRLQLLKRLIKRPDVTEIINACDAGREGELIFRNTLRWTGAKKPTRRLWLQSMTSEAIRAGFEHLRSEQEMQPLADAATSRAESDWLVGINATRALTSFNSRSGGFQKTAAGRVQTPTLAILAGREEKIRSFKPRSYFEVHADFGVKAGSYRGRWFDEKFKSNGDEDARAERLWSREKAVAIGAKCADKTGEITEEKKSATQASPLLYDLTTLQREANGRFSLSARRTLQIAQALYEKHKVLTYPRTDSRYLPEDNLSQVRKVMSSFDDQTLATHAEKALRKGWIKSTKRVFNNAKVSDHHAIIPTGTSPAHLDNLERKVFDMVARRTIAVFYPAAQFEVTTRITRVEGEPFKTDGRIIVDPGWKAVYGKEAAGEDEQSIVPISPNERANVLAIEVKENETKPPARFNEATLLSAMEGAGKLVEDEELREAMSERGLGTPATRAQIIEGLIFDGYVERKGKELIVTAKGLSLITLLRNLHTDVLCTPELTGEWEFRLKQMAHGKLDRRHFMEDIRGLTREIVEKVRNFRGETIEGEYAVIDAKCPNCGSGPIKEDYKTFRCQNCDWLMWKTMASRQFEPEEVRELLTKERVGPLQGFRSKMGRPFEAAVKLGEDKKPEFDFGADGNGAPQRIDTSRHESIGMCPVCKEGRVYELDNAYVCERAATTPRKCTFRLSKTILQRAIPKEQAQKLMSTGKTDLLPRFISKRGRPFSAYLKLDDGKVGFEFAEKSPRAAKPRARKSAKT
;
A
#
# COMPACT_ATOMS: atom_id res chain seq x y z
N MET A 1 5.65 -42.88 -25.23
CA MET A 1 6.06 -41.69 -25.97
C MET A 1 6.68 -40.71 -24.96
N SER A 2 7.72 -40.00 -25.36
CA SER A 2 8.34 -38.97 -24.50
C SER A 2 7.46 -37.74 -24.48
N LYS A 3 7.33 -37.11 -23.31
CA LYS A 3 6.51 -35.90 -23.07
C LYS A 3 7.35 -34.76 -22.51
N SER A 4 6.95 -33.54 -22.82
CA SER A 4 7.49 -32.33 -22.17
C SER A 4 6.55 -31.90 -21.05
N LEU A 5 7.10 -31.63 -19.86
CA LEU A 5 6.36 -31.04 -18.74
C LEU A 5 6.41 -29.52 -18.84
N VAL A 6 5.27 -28.88 -19.03
CA VAL A 6 5.12 -27.41 -19.06
C VAL A 6 4.70 -26.94 -17.69
N ILE A 7 5.49 -26.06 -17.08
CA ILE A 7 5.21 -25.48 -15.76
C ILE A 7 4.90 -24.00 -15.94
N ALA A 8 3.62 -23.64 -15.85
CA ALA A 8 3.17 -22.23 -15.81
C ALA A 8 3.27 -21.66 -14.39
N GLU A 9 3.24 -20.33 -14.25
CA GLU A 9 3.23 -19.69 -12.94
C GLU A 9 1.87 -19.83 -12.22
N LYS A 10 0.76 -19.79 -13.00
CA LYS A 10 -0.61 -19.75 -12.48
C LYS A 10 -1.49 -20.82 -13.15
N PRO A 11 -2.49 -21.37 -12.45
CA PRO A 11 -3.42 -22.35 -13.03
C PRO A 11 -4.23 -21.82 -14.23
N SER A 12 -4.50 -20.53 -14.28
CA SER A 12 -5.17 -19.87 -15.42
C SER A 12 -4.33 -19.96 -16.69
N VAL A 13 -3.05 -19.63 -16.59
CA VAL A 13 -2.09 -19.71 -17.71
C VAL A 13 -1.96 -21.15 -18.20
N ALA A 14 -1.83 -22.13 -17.31
CA ALA A 14 -1.79 -23.55 -17.68
C ALA A 14 -3.04 -23.97 -18.48
N ARG A 15 -4.22 -23.48 -18.10
CA ARG A 15 -5.48 -23.76 -18.83
C ARG A 15 -5.50 -23.10 -20.21
N ASP A 16 -5.02 -21.85 -20.31
CA ASP A 16 -4.98 -21.14 -21.60
C ASP A 16 -3.99 -21.80 -22.57
N LEU A 17 -2.82 -22.22 -22.09
CA LEU A 17 -1.86 -23.01 -22.89
C LEU A 17 -2.48 -24.33 -23.36
N ALA A 18 -3.15 -25.07 -22.48
CA ALA A 18 -3.81 -26.33 -22.85
C ALA A 18 -4.90 -26.11 -23.90
N ARG A 19 -5.72 -25.06 -23.78
CA ARG A 19 -6.76 -24.73 -24.77
C ARG A 19 -6.20 -24.44 -26.17
N VAL A 20 -5.02 -23.82 -26.27
CA VAL A 20 -4.41 -23.43 -27.55
C VAL A 20 -3.63 -24.58 -28.19
N LEU A 21 -2.98 -25.43 -27.40
CA LEU A 21 -2.11 -26.50 -27.88
C LEU A 21 -2.83 -27.79 -28.33
N GLY A 22 -4.15 -27.82 -28.16
CA GLY A 22 -4.97 -28.91 -28.70
C GLY A 22 -5.90 -29.56 -27.68
N LYS A 23 -6.25 -30.82 -27.91
CA LYS A 23 -7.12 -31.57 -26.98
C LYS A 23 -6.27 -32.18 -25.87
N PHE A 24 -6.68 -31.93 -24.62
CA PHE A 24 -6.07 -32.47 -23.41
C PHE A 24 -7.08 -33.24 -22.56
N LYS A 25 -6.63 -34.30 -21.93
CA LYS A 25 -7.34 -34.87 -20.78
C LYS A 25 -7.14 -33.98 -19.58
N HIS A 26 -8.21 -33.54 -18.94
CA HIS A 26 -8.16 -32.74 -17.73
C HIS A 26 -8.12 -33.66 -16.51
N GLU A 27 -6.99 -33.67 -15.82
CA GLU A 27 -6.82 -34.27 -14.51
C GLU A 27 -7.05 -33.20 -13.43
N LYS A 28 -7.16 -33.59 -12.17
CA LYS A 28 -7.51 -32.67 -11.07
C LYS A 28 -6.66 -31.38 -11.03
N ASP A 29 -5.35 -31.51 -11.30
CA ASP A 29 -4.36 -30.43 -11.09
C ASP A 29 -3.39 -30.25 -12.27
N PHE A 30 -3.61 -30.92 -13.37
CA PHE A 30 -2.81 -30.81 -14.62
C PHE A 30 -3.62 -31.25 -15.85
N PHE A 31 -3.11 -30.92 -17.03
CA PHE A 31 -3.64 -31.31 -18.34
C PHE A 31 -2.63 -32.23 -19.01
N GLU A 32 -3.10 -33.25 -19.71
CA GLU A 32 -2.21 -34.21 -20.35
C GLU A 32 -2.71 -34.61 -21.72
N ASN A 33 -1.76 -34.70 -22.67
CA ASN A 33 -1.95 -35.33 -23.97
C ASN A 33 -0.71 -36.18 -24.34
N ASP A 34 -0.59 -36.59 -25.60
CA ASP A 34 0.53 -37.45 -26.04
C ASP A 34 1.89 -36.73 -26.03
N ARG A 35 1.91 -35.40 -26.13
CA ARG A 35 3.15 -34.58 -26.22
C ARG A 35 3.46 -33.82 -24.93
N TYR A 36 2.46 -33.38 -24.23
CA TYR A 36 2.61 -32.44 -23.10
C TYR A 36 1.90 -32.90 -21.85
N VAL A 37 2.54 -32.61 -20.72
CA VAL A 37 1.92 -32.54 -19.40
C VAL A 37 1.97 -31.08 -18.97
N ILE A 38 0.83 -30.39 -18.79
CA ILE A 38 0.78 -28.99 -18.46
C ILE A 38 0.28 -28.83 -17.03
N SER A 39 1.08 -28.25 -16.15
CA SER A 39 0.71 -27.92 -14.78
C SER A 39 1.17 -26.50 -14.43
N SER A 40 0.97 -26.08 -13.19
CA SER A 40 1.39 -24.76 -12.75
C SER A 40 1.96 -24.77 -11.34
N ALA A 41 2.79 -23.78 -11.05
CA ALA A 41 2.98 -23.27 -9.71
C ALA A 41 1.70 -22.53 -9.24
N ILE A 42 1.75 -21.87 -8.12
CA ILE A 42 0.77 -20.90 -7.60
C ILE A 42 1.55 -19.72 -6.97
N GLY A 43 2.49 -19.15 -7.74
CA GLY A 43 3.51 -18.24 -7.27
C GLY A 43 4.67 -18.99 -6.57
N HIS A 44 5.39 -18.32 -5.68
CA HIS A 44 6.50 -18.92 -4.94
C HIS A 44 6.07 -20.10 -4.06
N LEU A 45 6.64 -21.26 -4.31
CA LEU A 45 6.34 -22.53 -3.62
C LEU A 45 7.26 -22.80 -2.42
N VAL A 46 8.43 -22.18 -2.41
CA VAL A 46 9.48 -22.34 -1.41
C VAL A 46 9.94 -20.99 -0.88
N GLU A 47 10.65 -21.00 0.22
CA GLU A 47 11.29 -19.83 0.83
C GLU A 47 12.68 -20.18 1.37
N MET A 48 13.58 -19.19 1.41
CA MET A 48 14.91 -19.33 2.00
C MET A 48 14.82 -19.32 3.51
N VAL A 49 15.63 -20.14 4.16
CA VAL A 49 15.74 -20.24 5.62
C VAL A 49 17.16 -19.95 6.09
N PRO A 50 17.34 -19.47 7.33
CA PRO A 50 18.65 -19.41 7.93
C PRO A 50 19.26 -20.81 8.05
N PRO A 51 20.61 -20.96 7.91
CA PRO A 51 21.28 -22.22 8.16
C PRO A 51 21.00 -22.74 9.58
N GLU A 52 21.14 -24.05 9.77
CA GLU A 52 21.08 -24.67 11.11
C GLU A 52 22.08 -23.99 12.05
N GLY A 53 21.65 -23.70 13.28
CA GLY A 53 22.45 -22.94 14.26
C GLY A 53 22.29 -21.41 14.17
N ALA A 54 21.87 -20.87 13.07
CA ALA A 54 21.41 -19.49 12.95
C ALA A 54 19.91 -19.35 13.25
N GLU A 55 19.27 -20.42 13.70
CA GLU A 55 17.86 -20.44 14.08
C GLU A 55 17.55 -19.41 15.14
N VAL A 56 16.56 -18.61 14.85
CA VAL A 56 16.17 -17.51 15.71
C VAL A 56 15.01 -17.93 16.57
N ARG A 57 15.28 -18.32 17.78
CA ARG A 57 14.24 -18.30 18.82
C ARG A 57 14.01 -16.86 19.25
N ARG A 58 12.74 -16.47 19.36
CA ARG A 58 12.34 -15.13 19.82
C ARG A 58 13.11 -14.76 21.09
N GLY A 59 13.82 -13.62 21.08
CA GLY A 59 14.58 -13.11 22.22
C GLY A 59 16.04 -13.59 22.34
N LYS A 60 16.58 -14.34 21.37
CA LYS A 60 17.97 -14.84 21.40
C LYS A 60 18.87 -14.35 20.26
N TRP A 61 18.60 -13.18 19.70
CA TRP A 61 19.50 -12.61 18.69
C TRP A 61 20.70 -11.96 19.37
N ASN A 62 21.86 -12.57 19.19
CA ASN A 62 23.12 -12.01 19.66
C ASN A 62 23.89 -11.44 18.47
N ILE A 63 24.42 -10.22 18.62
CA ILE A 63 25.19 -9.53 17.58
C ILE A 63 26.50 -10.27 17.27
N GLU A 64 27.03 -11.04 18.22
CA GLU A 64 28.25 -11.82 18.02
C GLU A 64 28.07 -12.94 16.98
N ASN A 65 26.85 -13.44 16.81
CA ASN A 65 26.53 -14.47 15.83
C ASN A 65 26.23 -13.89 14.42
N LEU A 66 26.52 -12.63 14.20
CA LEU A 66 26.32 -11.94 12.93
C LEU A 66 27.69 -11.59 12.32
N PRO A 67 27.81 -11.44 10.99
CA PRO A 67 26.74 -11.65 10.03
C PRO A 67 26.49 -13.13 9.71
N VAL A 68 25.22 -13.45 9.36
CA VAL A 68 24.85 -14.76 8.81
C VAL A 68 25.11 -14.71 7.30
N LEU A 69 26.17 -15.40 6.85
CA LEU A 69 26.60 -15.43 5.44
C LEU A 69 26.73 -16.88 4.99
N PRO A 70 25.61 -17.55 4.63
CA PRO A 70 25.63 -18.94 4.23
C PRO A 70 26.35 -19.12 2.88
N ASP A 71 27.06 -20.23 2.69
CA ASP A 71 27.61 -20.62 1.40
C ASP A 71 26.50 -21.08 0.45
N HIS A 72 25.46 -21.70 1.00
CA HIS A 72 24.29 -22.18 0.29
C HIS A 72 23.00 -21.66 0.94
N PHE A 73 22.03 -21.28 0.12
CA PHE A 73 20.71 -20.82 0.60
C PHE A 73 19.73 -22.00 0.57
N ASP A 74 19.44 -22.57 1.72
CA ASP A 74 18.49 -23.67 1.83
C ASP A 74 17.06 -23.22 1.57
N LEU A 75 16.29 -24.10 0.88
CA LEU A 75 14.92 -23.85 0.50
C LEU A 75 13.97 -24.80 1.22
N ILE A 76 12.92 -24.27 1.86
CA ILE A 76 11.85 -25.07 2.45
C ILE A 76 10.51 -24.80 1.76
N PRO A 77 9.62 -25.80 1.71
CA PRO A 77 8.27 -25.59 1.20
C PRO A 77 7.45 -24.66 2.09
N LYS A 78 6.75 -23.72 1.48
CA LYS A 78 5.73 -22.96 2.20
C LYS A 78 4.54 -23.87 2.52
N GLU A 79 4.05 -23.89 3.74
CA GLU A 79 2.97 -24.78 4.19
C GLU A 79 1.73 -24.73 3.29
N LYS A 80 1.31 -23.51 2.87
CA LYS A 80 0.13 -23.34 2.01
C LYS A 80 0.28 -23.93 0.62
N THR A 81 1.51 -24.11 0.12
CA THR A 81 1.80 -24.54 -1.26
C THR A 81 2.44 -25.91 -1.33
N LYS A 82 2.67 -26.55 -0.19
CA LYS A 82 3.37 -27.85 -0.07
C LYS A 82 2.78 -28.96 -0.96
N LEU A 83 1.46 -29.04 -1.00
CA LEU A 83 0.77 -30.05 -1.85
C LEU A 83 1.02 -29.80 -3.34
N ARG A 84 1.02 -28.55 -3.78
CA ARG A 84 1.32 -28.17 -5.17
C ARG A 84 2.76 -28.50 -5.54
N LEU A 85 3.70 -28.19 -4.66
CA LEU A 85 5.11 -28.51 -4.86
C LEU A 85 5.36 -30.02 -4.92
N GLN A 86 4.69 -30.81 -4.08
CA GLN A 86 4.75 -32.27 -4.13
C GLN A 86 4.17 -32.82 -5.43
N LEU A 87 3.11 -32.25 -5.96
CA LEU A 87 2.57 -32.63 -7.27
C LEU A 87 3.62 -32.39 -8.37
N LEU A 88 4.20 -31.18 -8.44
CA LEU A 88 5.24 -30.87 -9.43
C LEU A 88 6.43 -31.82 -9.31
N LYS A 89 6.90 -32.13 -8.09
CA LYS A 89 7.97 -33.12 -7.88
C LYS A 89 7.61 -34.49 -8.46
N ARG A 90 6.37 -34.95 -8.28
CA ARG A 90 5.88 -36.24 -8.84
C ARG A 90 5.83 -36.19 -10.37
N LEU A 91 5.34 -35.08 -10.97
CA LEU A 91 5.29 -34.95 -12.43
C LEU A 91 6.69 -34.86 -13.04
N ILE A 92 7.61 -34.12 -12.42
CA ILE A 92 9.02 -34.02 -12.84
C ILE A 92 9.71 -35.40 -12.84
N LYS A 93 9.41 -36.25 -11.86
CA LYS A 93 10.03 -37.57 -11.71
C LYS A 93 9.44 -38.65 -12.63
N ARG A 94 8.38 -38.38 -13.39
CA ARG A 94 7.79 -39.34 -14.34
C ARG A 94 8.82 -39.78 -15.37
N PRO A 95 8.92 -41.09 -15.68
CA PRO A 95 9.88 -41.58 -16.65
C PRO A 95 9.56 -41.17 -18.09
N ASP A 96 8.28 -40.97 -18.42
CA ASP A 96 7.83 -40.50 -19.73
C ASP A 96 8.02 -38.99 -19.95
N VAL A 97 8.30 -38.23 -18.90
CA VAL A 97 8.69 -36.80 -19.00
C VAL A 97 10.19 -36.72 -19.22
N THR A 98 10.61 -36.26 -20.39
CA THR A 98 12.04 -36.19 -20.80
C THR A 98 12.60 -34.75 -20.74
N GLU A 99 11.75 -33.76 -20.76
CA GLU A 99 12.09 -32.33 -20.80
C GLU A 99 11.14 -31.51 -19.92
N ILE A 100 11.60 -30.37 -19.45
CA ILE A 100 10.77 -29.42 -18.70
C ILE A 100 10.77 -28.05 -19.40
N ILE A 101 9.58 -27.50 -19.67
CA ILE A 101 9.41 -26.20 -20.30
C ILE A 101 8.97 -25.21 -19.21
N ASN A 102 9.78 -24.18 -18.98
CA ASN A 102 9.43 -23.06 -18.12
C ASN A 102 8.45 -22.14 -18.87
N ALA A 103 7.19 -22.15 -18.46
CA ALA A 103 6.13 -21.27 -18.95
C ALA A 103 5.61 -20.31 -17.86
N CYS A 104 6.47 -19.98 -16.87
CA CYS A 104 6.18 -18.91 -15.91
C CYS A 104 6.25 -17.54 -16.60
N ASP A 105 5.81 -16.48 -15.91
CA ASP A 105 5.75 -15.12 -16.46
C ASP A 105 7.12 -14.68 -17.02
N ALA A 106 7.12 -13.87 -18.08
CA ALA A 106 8.31 -13.52 -18.87
C ALA A 106 9.17 -12.46 -18.16
N GLY A 107 9.77 -12.81 -17.03
CA GLY A 107 10.59 -11.93 -16.24
C GLY A 107 11.41 -12.63 -15.16
N ARG A 108 12.18 -11.86 -14.39
CA ARG A 108 13.04 -12.35 -13.29
C ARG A 108 12.24 -13.15 -12.26
N GLU A 109 11.01 -12.73 -11.94
CA GLU A 109 10.17 -13.37 -10.93
C GLU A 109 9.74 -14.78 -11.37
N GLY A 110 9.23 -14.91 -12.60
CA GLY A 110 8.87 -16.21 -13.16
C GLY A 110 10.07 -17.16 -13.30
N GLU A 111 11.25 -16.62 -13.65
CA GLU A 111 12.50 -17.40 -13.68
C GLU A 111 12.88 -17.91 -12.29
N LEU A 112 12.79 -17.06 -11.26
CA LEU A 112 13.09 -17.44 -9.87
C LEU A 112 12.14 -18.52 -9.35
N ILE A 113 10.83 -18.40 -9.60
CA ILE A 113 9.83 -19.41 -9.20
C ILE A 113 10.17 -20.76 -9.80
N PHE A 114 10.48 -20.78 -11.08
CA PHE A 114 10.83 -22.00 -11.80
C PHE A 114 12.14 -22.59 -11.28
N ARG A 115 13.25 -21.83 -11.21
CA ARG A 115 14.56 -22.29 -10.76
C ARG A 115 14.52 -22.83 -9.34
N ASN A 116 13.86 -22.15 -8.43
CA ASN A 116 13.68 -22.60 -7.05
C ASN A 116 12.85 -23.90 -6.96
N THR A 117 11.86 -24.08 -7.85
CA THR A 117 11.09 -25.33 -7.93
C THR A 117 11.99 -26.48 -8.40
N LEU A 118 12.80 -26.28 -9.45
CA LEU A 118 13.74 -27.31 -9.93
C LEU A 118 14.79 -27.66 -8.87
N ARG A 119 15.40 -26.65 -8.26
CA ARG A 119 16.41 -26.80 -7.21
C ARG A 119 15.87 -27.63 -6.04
N TRP A 120 14.68 -27.30 -5.52
CA TRP A 120 14.09 -28.03 -4.41
C TRP A 120 13.68 -29.46 -4.77
N THR A 121 13.19 -29.68 -6.00
CA THR A 121 12.79 -31.03 -6.44
C THR A 121 13.98 -31.92 -6.80
N GLY A 122 15.18 -31.35 -7.00
CA GLY A 122 16.37 -32.05 -7.49
C GLY A 122 16.26 -32.48 -8.96
N ALA A 123 15.56 -31.69 -9.77
CA ALA A 123 15.39 -31.99 -11.20
C ALA A 123 16.70 -31.87 -11.98
N LYS A 124 16.99 -32.86 -12.84
CA LYS A 124 18.19 -32.91 -13.70
C LYS A 124 17.84 -33.03 -15.20
N LYS A 125 16.56 -32.90 -15.55
CA LYS A 125 16.10 -33.01 -16.96
C LYS A 125 16.41 -31.71 -17.70
N PRO A 126 16.66 -31.78 -19.04
CA PRO A 126 16.85 -30.61 -19.88
C PRO A 126 15.70 -29.62 -19.72
N THR A 127 16.03 -28.35 -19.76
CA THR A 127 15.03 -27.28 -19.62
C THR A 127 15.03 -26.33 -20.80
N ARG A 128 13.85 -25.86 -21.18
CA ARG A 128 13.65 -24.80 -22.18
C ARG A 128 12.70 -23.74 -21.64
N ARG A 129 12.70 -22.58 -22.26
CA ARG A 129 11.92 -21.42 -21.82
C ARG A 129 10.92 -20.98 -22.89
N LEU A 130 9.66 -20.98 -22.53
CA LEU A 130 8.59 -20.31 -23.27
C LEU A 130 8.52 -18.85 -22.83
N TRP A 131 8.79 -17.91 -23.74
CA TRP A 131 8.80 -16.48 -23.46
C TRP A 131 7.58 -15.82 -24.07
N LEU A 132 6.58 -15.48 -23.25
CA LEU A 132 5.30 -14.89 -23.70
C LEU A 132 5.08 -13.52 -23.06
N GLN A 133 4.90 -12.51 -23.90
CA GLN A 133 4.45 -11.15 -23.51
C GLN A 133 2.99 -10.89 -23.95
N SER A 134 2.42 -11.82 -24.71
CA SER A 134 1.02 -11.84 -25.16
C SER A 134 0.43 -13.25 -24.99
N MET A 135 -0.85 -13.33 -24.62
CA MET A 135 -1.59 -14.58 -24.42
C MET A 135 -2.57 -14.88 -25.58
N THR A 136 -2.39 -14.25 -26.74
CA THR A 136 -3.14 -14.61 -27.94
C THR A 136 -2.79 -16.02 -28.41
N SER A 137 -3.71 -16.68 -29.10
CA SER A 137 -3.48 -18.05 -29.60
C SER A 137 -2.28 -18.12 -30.54
N GLU A 138 -2.09 -17.09 -31.35
CA GLU A 138 -0.98 -16.94 -32.30
C GLU A 138 0.35 -16.79 -31.55
N ALA A 139 0.40 -15.90 -30.53
CA ALA A 139 1.61 -15.71 -29.73
C ALA A 139 2.01 -16.97 -28.96
N ILE A 140 1.04 -17.71 -28.41
CA ILE A 140 1.31 -18.98 -27.73
C ILE A 140 1.90 -20.01 -28.70
N ARG A 141 1.33 -20.21 -29.88
CA ARG A 141 1.85 -21.16 -30.89
C ARG A 141 3.25 -20.78 -31.33
N ALA A 142 3.46 -19.53 -31.73
CA ALA A 142 4.78 -19.03 -32.12
C ALA A 142 5.82 -19.18 -31.00
N GLY A 143 5.43 -18.95 -29.73
CA GLY A 143 6.30 -19.14 -28.57
C GLY A 143 6.75 -20.60 -28.40
N PHE A 144 5.88 -21.59 -28.65
CA PHE A 144 6.23 -23.00 -28.57
C PHE A 144 7.12 -23.46 -29.76
N GLU A 145 7.07 -22.75 -30.87
CA GLU A 145 7.97 -22.98 -32.02
C GLU A 145 9.37 -22.39 -31.75
N HIS A 146 9.47 -21.34 -30.91
CA HIS A 146 10.71 -20.61 -30.64
C HIS A 146 11.09 -20.65 -29.14
N LEU A 147 11.16 -21.85 -28.57
CA LEU A 147 11.60 -22.03 -27.18
C LEU A 147 13.08 -21.68 -27.02
N ARG A 148 13.38 -20.83 -26.03
CA ARG A 148 14.75 -20.46 -25.69
C ARG A 148 15.47 -21.56 -24.93
N SER A 149 16.77 -21.68 -25.14
CA SER A 149 17.63 -22.64 -24.46
C SER A 149 17.89 -22.24 -22.99
N GLU A 150 18.34 -23.19 -22.20
CA GLU A 150 18.76 -22.96 -20.81
C GLU A 150 19.94 -21.99 -20.74
N GLN A 151 20.88 -22.08 -21.67
CA GLN A 151 22.07 -21.23 -21.72
C GLN A 151 21.72 -19.76 -21.99
N GLU A 152 20.77 -19.49 -22.88
CA GLU A 152 20.27 -18.13 -23.14
C GLU A 152 19.59 -17.53 -21.91
N MET A 153 19.00 -18.36 -21.03
CA MET A 153 18.27 -17.92 -19.86
C MET A 153 19.11 -17.86 -18.58
N GLN A 154 20.35 -18.40 -18.60
CA GLN A 154 21.22 -18.42 -17.41
C GLN A 154 21.51 -17.02 -16.85
N PRO A 155 21.84 -15.98 -17.63
CA PRO A 155 22.06 -14.64 -17.11
C PRO A 155 20.84 -14.06 -16.38
N LEU A 156 19.64 -14.30 -16.87
CA LEU A 156 18.40 -13.89 -16.23
C LEU A 156 18.16 -14.66 -14.92
N ALA A 157 18.44 -15.96 -14.92
CA ALA A 157 18.34 -16.82 -13.74
C ALA A 157 19.31 -16.37 -12.63
N ASP A 158 20.55 -16.02 -13.02
CA ASP A 158 21.56 -15.49 -12.10
C ASP A 158 21.13 -14.16 -11.50
N ALA A 159 20.63 -13.23 -12.30
CA ALA A 159 20.10 -11.96 -11.83
C ALA A 159 18.89 -12.14 -10.88
N ALA A 160 17.98 -13.06 -11.20
CA ALA A 160 16.80 -13.33 -10.38
C ALA A 160 17.18 -13.95 -9.01
N THR A 161 18.11 -14.89 -9.02
CA THR A 161 18.61 -15.57 -7.82
C THR A 161 19.42 -14.60 -6.96
N SER A 162 20.35 -13.86 -7.57
CA SER A 162 21.18 -12.87 -6.86
C SER A 162 20.33 -11.81 -6.17
N ARG A 163 19.28 -11.31 -6.82
CA ARG A 163 18.35 -10.36 -6.20
C ARG A 163 17.68 -10.94 -4.95
N ALA A 164 17.17 -12.15 -5.03
CA ALA A 164 16.49 -12.78 -3.90
C ALA A 164 17.45 -13.05 -2.73
N GLU A 165 18.65 -13.53 -3.02
CA GLU A 165 19.69 -13.84 -2.03
C GLU A 165 20.26 -12.56 -1.39
N SER A 166 20.48 -11.48 -2.15
CA SER A 166 20.95 -10.21 -1.63
C SER A 166 19.91 -9.52 -0.74
N ASP A 167 18.65 -9.51 -1.14
CA ASP A 167 17.55 -8.97 -0.32
C ASP A 167 17.43 -9.77 1.00
N TRP A 168 17.64 -11.09 0.97
CA TRP A 168 17.64 -11.94 2.15
C TRP A 168 18.85 -11.65 3.07
N LEU A 169 20.08 -11.59 2.51
CA LEU A 169 21.30 -11.34 3.27
C LEU A 169 21.23 -10.01 4.03
N VAL A 170 21.00 -8.92 3.31
CA VAL A 170 20.95 -7.59 3.92
C VAL A 170 19.76 -7.48 4.87
N GLY A 171 18.59 -7.98 4.48
CA GLY A 171 17.37 -7.89 5.29
C GLY A 171 17.48 -8.62 6.64
N ILE A 172 18.00 -9.85 6.64
CA ILE A 172 18.11 -10.64 7.88
C ILE A 172 19.21 -10.09 8.80
N ASN A 173 20.38 -9.74 8.26
CA ASN A 173 21.50 -9.28 9.07
C ASN A 173 21.26 -7.88 9.63
N ALA A 174 20.79 -6.91 8.81
CA ALA A 174 20.45 -5.59 9.30
C ALA A 174 19.33 -5.64 10.37
N THR A 175 18.27 -6.39 10.11
CA THR A 175 17.17 -6.55 11.09
C THR A 175 17.64 -7.15 12.40
N ARG A 176 18.49 -8.17 12.36
CA ARG A 176 19.00 -8.83 13.58
C ARG A 176 19.99 -7.95 14.33
N ALA A 177 20.91 -7.27 13.62
CA ALA A 177 21.89 -6.36 14.22
C ALA A 177 21.19 -5.19 14.93
N LEU A 178 20.28 -4.50 14.25
CA LEU A 178 19.51 -3.39 14.82
C LEU A 178 18.59 -3.83 15.97
N THR A 179 17.97 -5.01 15.87
CA THR A 179 17.16 -5.57 16.96
C THR A 179 18.02 -5.92 18.18
N SER A 180 19.21 -6.50 17.97
CA SER A 180 20.16 -6.77 19.04
C SER A 180 20.61 -5.48 19.72
N PHE A 181 20.94 -4.45 18.94
CA PHE A 181 21.31 -3.13 19.44
C PHE A 181 20.21 -2.52 20.31
N ASN A 182 18.99 -2.45 19.83
CA ASN A 182 17.87 -1.86 20.56
C ASN A 182 17.43 -2.68 21.78
N SER A 183 17.75 -3.96 21.80
CA SER A 183 17.43 -4.88 22.91
C SER A 183 18.51 -4.93 24.00
N ARG A 184 19.66 -4.23 23.86
CA ARG A 184 20.77 -4.22 24.84
C ARG A 184 20.33 -3.78 26.25
N SER A 185 19.35 -2.89 26.33
CA SER A 185 18.85 -2.34 27.61
C SER A 185 17.68 -3.12 28.21
N GLY A 186 17.39 -4.32 27.67
CA GLY A 186 16.30 -5.20 28.10
C GLY A 186 15.11 -5.20 27.16
N GLY A 187 14.32 -6.27 27.20
CA GLY A 187 13.20 -6.52 26.31
C GLY A 187 13.61 -6.89 24.89
N PHE A 188 12.66 -7.37 24.10
CA PHE A 188 12.85 -7.67 22.68
C PHE A 188 12.18 -6.59 21.82
N GLN A 189 12.98 -5.75 21.15
CA GLN A 189 12.50 -4.67 20.30
C GLN A 189 12.86 -4.96 18.84
N LYS A 190 11.95 -5.67 18.14
CA LYS A 190 12.14 -5.94 16.70
C LYS A 190 12.30 -4.62 15.94
N THR A 191 13.45 -4.47 15.29
CA THR A 191 13.84 -3.31 14.48
C THR A 191 14.12 -3.82 13.07
N ALA A 192 13.08 -3.84 12.23
CA ALA A 192 13.19 -4.33 10.87
C ALA A 192 13.78 -3.26 9.95
N ALA A 193 14.73 -3.66 9.11
CA ALA A 193 15.30 -2.86 8.05
C ALA A 193 15.41 -3.69 6.75
N GLY A 194 15.36 -3.01 5.62
CA GLY A 194 15.46 -3.65 4.31
C GLY A 194 15.52 -2.64 3.18
N ARG A 195 16.11 -3.05 2.07
CA ARG A 195 16.49 -2.22 0.91
C ARG A 195 15.35 -1.36 0.32
N VAL A 196 14.09 -1.77 0.44
CA VAL A 196 12.94 -1.01 -0.09
C VAL A 196 12.10 -0.40 1.03
N GLN A 197 11.90 -1.14 2.11
CA GLN A 197 11.09 -0.70 3.25
C GLN A 197 11.70 0.52 3.95
N THR A 198 13.02 0.50 4.17
CA THR A 198 13.71 1.56 4.91
C THR A 198 13.79 2.87 4.12
N PRO A 199 14.15 2.91 2.83
CA PRO A 199 14.09 4.13 2.04
C PRO A 199 12.66 4.69 1.92
N THR A 200 11.66 3.83 1.83
CA THR A 200 10.25 4.28 1.84
C THR A 200 9.90 4.97 3.16
N LEU A 201 10.35 4.44 4.30
CA LEU A 201 10.19 5.09 5.60
C LEU A 201 10.98 6.40 5.67
N ALA A 202 12.21 6.44 5.11
CA ALA A 202 13.04 7.65 5.08
C ALA A 202 12.39 8.80 4.28
N ILE A 203 11.72 8.50 3.16
CA ILE A 203 10.93 9.49 2.40
C ILE A 203 9.82 10.09 3.28
N LEU A 204 9.11 9.25 4.02
CA LEU A 204 8.06 9.69 4.93
C LEU A 204 8.65 10.51 6.10
N ALA A 205 9.74 10.04 6.70
CA ALA A 205 10.42 10.71 7.82
C ALA A 205 10.95 12.10 7.42
N GLY A 206 11.62 12.21 6.26
CA GLY A 206 12.09 13.49 5.76
C GLY A 206 10.96 14.50 5.49
N ARG A 207 9.77 14.02 5.10
CA ARG A 207 8.57 14.86 5.00
C ARG A 207 8.09 15.33 6.37
N GLU A 208 8.06 14.44 7.36
CA GLU A 208 7.64 14.76 8.72
C GLU A 208 8.64 15.71 9.40
N GLU A 209 9.95 15.54 9.18
CA GLU A 209 11.02 16.44 9.63
C GLU A 209 10.80 17.87 9.06
N LYS A 210 10.55 17.97 7.74
CA LYS A 210 10.22 19.26 7.09
C LYS A 210 8.96 19.91 7.65
N ILE A 211 7.94 19.13 8.01
CA ILE A 211 6.72 19.65 8.63
C ILE A 211 7.00 20.16 10.05
N ARG A 212 7.76 19.41 10.85
CA ARG A 212 8.09 19.77 12.25
C ARG A 212 9.00 21.00 12.34
N SER A 213 9.95 21.14 11.42
CA SER A 213 10.88 22.28 11.36
C SER A 213 10.30 23.51 10.66
N PHE A 214 9.14 23.37 10.03
CA PHE A 214 8.52 24.45 9.26
C PHE A 214 8.13 25.63 10.16
N LYS A 215 8.51 26.82 9.73
CA LYS A 215 8.12 28.08 10.36
C LYS A 215 7.24 28.88 9.39
N PRO A 216 5.97 29.14 9.73
CA PRO A 216 5.09 29.96 8.90
C PRO A 216 5.69 31.34 8.66
N ARG A 217 5.53 31.86 7.45
CA ARG A 217 5.90 33.23 7.08
C ARG A 217 4.67 33.92 6.53
N SER A 218 4.32 35.08 7.07
CA SER A 218 3.24 35.92 6.53
C SER A 218 3.63 36.48 5.17
N TYR A 219 2.70 36.49 4.25
CA TYR A 219 2.81 37.11 2.94
C TYR A 219 1.46 37.76 2.56
N PHE A 220 1.50 38.72 1.63
CA PHE A 220 0.36 39.43 1.17
C PHE A 220 0.12 39.23 -0.31
N GLU A 221 -1.15 39.13 -0.71
CA GLU A 221 -1.60 39.15 -2.10
C GLU A 221 -2.51 40.33 -2.31
N VAL A 222 -2.39 41.01 -3.46
CA VAL A 222 -3.27 42.08 -3.84
C VAL A 222 -4.21 41.59 -4.95
N HIS A 223 -5.49 41.62 -4.67
CA HIS A 223 -6.55 41.26 -5.60
C HIS A 223 -7.34 42.50 -5.97
N ALA A 224 -7.71 42.61 -7.24
CA ALA A 224 -8.59 43.69 -7.74
C ALA A 224 -9.80 43.09 -8.46
N ASP A 225 -10.98 43.60 -8.18
CA ASP A 225 -12.18 43.30 -8.92
C ASP A 225 -12.38 44.41 -9.99
N PHE A 226 -12.46 43.98 -11.25
CA PHE A 226 -12.52 44.85 -12.42
C PHE A 226 -13.89 44.80 -13.03
N GLY A 227 -14.47 45.99 -13.29
CA GLY A 227 -15.71 46.16 -14.02
C GLY A 227 -15.48 46.48 -15.50
N VAL A 228 -16.17 45.79 -16.37
CA VAL A 228 -16.25 46.01 -17.84
C VAL A 228 -17.70 45.97 -18.28
N LYS A 229 -18.00 46.32 -19.54
CA LYS A 229 -19.40 46.35 -20.07
C LYS A 229 -20.14 45.02 -19.91
N ALA A 230 -19.43 43.92 -20.07
CA ALA A 230 -20.02 42.58 -20.02
C ALA A 230 -20.14 42.02 -18.60
N GLY A 231 -19.66 42.70 -17.54
CA GLY A 231 -19.70 42.22 -16.16
C GLY A 231 -18.46 42.58 -15.37
N SER A 232 -18.03 41.66 -14.50
CA SER A 232 -16.83 41.85 -13.68
C SER A 232 -15.93 40.59 -13.69
N TYR A 233 -14.65 40.79 -13.42
CA TYR A 233 -13.68 39.75 -13.26
C TYR A 233 -12.65 40.14 -12.20
N ARG A 234 -11.99 39.10 -11.58
CA ARG A 234 -10.98 39.28 -10.55
C ARG A 234 -9.59 39.07 -11.11
N GLY A 235 -8.67 40.00 -10.85
CA GLY A 235 -7.25 39.87 -11.14
C GLY A 235 -6.40 39.83 -9.88
N ARG A 236 -5.29 39.11 -9.94
CA ARG A 236 -4.29 39.07 -8.87
C ARG A 236 -3.00 39.74 -9.35
N TRP A 237 -2.49 40.65 -8.53
CA TRP A 237 -1.23 41.31 -8.78
C TRP A 237 -0.07 40.35 -8.83
N PHE A 238 0.92 40.59 -9.67
CA PHE A 238 2.15 39.77 -9.74
C PHE A 238 3.36 40.63 -10.14
N ASP A 239 4.54 40.26 -9.71
CA ASP A 239 5.80 40.89 -10.12
C ASP A 239 6.28 40.31 -11.44
N GLU A 240 6.23 41.12 -12.53
CA GLU A 240 6.71 40.71 -13.86
C GLU A 240 8.24 40.42 -13.90
N LYS A 241 8.99 41.01 -12.97
CA LYS A 241 10.45 40.84 -12.87
C LYS A 241 10.86 39.74 -11.88
N PHE A 242 9.87 39.02 -11.34
CA PHE A 242 10.13 37.97 -10.34
C PHE A 242 11.15 36.96 -10.82
N LYS A 243 12.16 36.70 -9.98
CA LYS A 243 13.11 35.59 -10.14
C LYS A 243 13.14 34.80 -8.83
N SER A 244 12.95 33.48 -8.93
CA SER A 244 13.13 32.61 -7.78
C SER A 244 14.63 32.55 -7.43
N ASN A 245 15.02 33.08 -6.27
CA ASN A 245 16.40 33.09 -5.77
C ASN A 245 16.67 31.87 -4.85
N GLY A 246 16.03 30.73 -5.09
CA GLY A 246 16.16 29.54 -4.25
C GLY A 246 15.21 29.49 -3.03
N ASP A 247 14.42 30.52 -2.79
CA ASP A 247 13.37 30.51 -1.77
C ASP A 247 12.17 29.68 -2.28
N GLU A 248 11.95 28.52 -1.68
CA GLU A 248 10.88 27.57 -2.08
C GLU A 248 9.47 28.17 -1.90
N ASP A 249 9.32 29.19 -1.05
CA ASP A 249 8.04 29.86 -0.78
C ASP A 249 7.82 31.08 -1.68
N ALA A 250 8.84 31.58 -2.36
CA ALA A 250 8.70 32.76 -3.19
C ALA A 250 7.88 32.48 -4.47
N ARG A 251 6.94 33.38 -4.77
CA ARG A 251 6.09 33.36 -6.00
C ARG A 251 5.94 34.79 -6.47
N ALA A 252 5.69 34.97 -7.77
CA ALA A 252 5.51 36.29 -8.37
C ALA A 252 4.32 37.05 -7.73
N GLU A 253 3.32 36.38 -7.24
CA GLU A 253 2.13 36.94 -6.64
C GLU A 253 2.25 37.25 -5.14
N ARG A 254 3.36 36.88 -4.50
CA ARG A 254 3.54 37.02 -3.05
C ARG A 254 4.40 38.22 -2.70
N LEU A 255 3.86 39.08 -1.88
CA LEU A 255 4.57 40.23 -1.28
C LEU A 255 4.90 39.93 0.17
N TRP A 256 6.15 40.13 0.57
CA TRP A 256 6.62 39.85 1.95
C TRP A 256 6.48 41.07 2.86
N SER A 257 6.05 42.26 2.33
CA SER A 257 5.81 43.49 3.07
C SER A 257 4.37 43.93 2.91
N ARG A 258 3.71 44.17 4.05
CA ARG A 258 2.36 44.73 4.12
C ARG A 258 2.29 46.13 3.53
N GLU A 259 3.29 46.95 3.80
CA GLU A 259 3.36 48.34 3.36
C GLU A 259 3.38 48.38 1.81
N LYS A 260 4.16 47.51 1.17
CA LYS A 260 4.19 47.38 -0.29
C LYS A 260 2.83 46.95 -0.87
N ALA A 261 2.19 45.98 -0.24
CA ALA A 261 0.87 45.50 -0.70
C ALA A 261 -0.18 46.57 -0.56
N VAL A 262 -0.21 47.30 0.57
CA VAL A 262 -1.13 48.43 0.79
C VAL A 262 -0.84 49.57 -0.17
N ALA A 263 0.42 49.90 -0.42
CA ALA A 263 0.80 50.96 -1.36
C ALA A 263 0.35 50.64 -2.80
N ILE A 264 0.50 49.41 -3.26
CA ILE A 264 -0.04 48.95 -4.57
C ILE A 264 -1.56 49.10 -4.57
N GLY A 265 -2.22 48.65 -3.54
CA GLY A 265 -3.67 48.75 -3.41
C GLY A 265 -4.17 50.22 -3.48
N ALA A 266 -3.57 51.11 -2.70
CA ALA A 266 -3.91 52.53 -2.67
C ALA A 266 -3.64 53.24 -4.01
N LYS A 267 -2.53 52.87 -4.69
CA LYS A 267 -2.18 53.42 -6.00
C LYS A 267 -3.22 53.05 -7.08
N CYS A 268 -3.82 51.88 -6.99
CA CYS A 268 -4.75 51.35 -7.99
C CYS A 268 -6.24 51.62 -7.68
N ALA A 269 -6.59 51.97 -6.46
CA ALA A 269 -7.98 52.21 -6.04
C ALA A 269 -8.68 53.28 -6.91
N ASP A 270 -9.92 53.00 -7.32
CA ASP A 270 -10.78 53.89 -8.12
C ASP A 270 -10.15 54.36 -9.44
N LYS A 271 -9.20 53.59 -9.97
CA LYS A 271 -8.52 53.89 -11.22
C LYS A 271 -9.05 53.01 -12.35
N THR A 272 -8.67 53.36 -13.58
CA THR A 272 -8.94 52.53 -14.77
C THR A 272 -7.68 51.86 -15.23
N GLY A 273 -7.80 50.60 -15.63
CA GLY A 273 -6.70 49.78 -16.14
C GLY A 273 -6.79 49.54 -17.63
N GLU A 274 -5.64 49.42 -18.27
CA GLU A 274 -5.51 48.97 -19.66
C GLU A 274 -5.49 47.46 -19.68
N ILE A 275 -6.30 46.88 -20.60
CA ILE A 275 -6.44 45.44 -20.73
C ILE A 275 -5.63 44.93 -21.90
N THR A 276 -4.78 43.96 -21.67
CA THR A 276 -4.18 43.15 -22.73
C THR A 276 -4.59 41.68 -22.55
N GLU A 277 -4.97 41.06 -23.64
CA GLU A 277 -5.44 39.66 -23.60
C GLU A 277 -4.71 38.81 -24.62
N GLU A 278 -4.18 37.69 -24.18
CA GLU A 278 -3.59 36.69 -25.02
C GLU A 278 -4.41 35.43 -24.98
N LYS A 279 -4.83 34.92 -26.14
CA LYS A 279 -5.53 33.65 -26.27
C LYS A 279 -4.66 32.60 -26.93
N LYS A 280 -4.54 31.43 -26.31
CA LYS A 280 -3.77 30.30 -26.82
C LYS A 280 -4.63 29.06 -26.89
N SER A 281 -4.52 28.33 -27.99
CA SER A 281 -5.07 26.99 -28.08
C SER A 281 -4.15 26.03 -27.33
N ALA A 282 -4.70 25.20 -26.47
CA ALA A 282 -4.01 24.13 -25.75
C ALA A 282 -4.71 22.80 -25.96
N THR A 283 -3.94 21.73 -26.00
CA THR A 283 -4.48 20.39 -26.15
C THR A 283 -4.03 19.52 -24.98
N GLN A 284 -4.90 18.63 -24.52
CA GLN A 284 -4.59 17.66 -23.47
C GLN A 284 -4.92 16.25 -23.96
N ALA A 285 -3.89 15.44 -24.15
CA ALA A 285 -4.08 14.04 -24.49
C ALA A 285 -4.66 13.27 -23.29
N SER A 286 -5.41 12.17 -23.58
CA SER A 286 -5.89 11.27 -22.52
C SER A 286 -4.72 10.71 -21.69
N PRO A 287 -4.91 10.39 -20.42
CA PRO A 287 -3.94 9.56 -19.71
C PRO A 287 -3.75 8.20 -20.40
N LEU A 288 -2.58 7.57 -20.23
CA LEU A 288 -2.34 6.21 -20.70
C LEU A 288 -3.23 5.20 -19.96
N LEU A 289 -3.25 3.96 -20.43
CA LEU A 289 -3.91 2.85 -19.74
C LEU A 289 -3.38 2.68 -18.30
N TYR A 290 -4.09 1.91 -17.49
CA TYR A 290 -3.65 1.65 -16.12
C TYR A 290 -2.57 0.56 -16.04
N ASP A 291 -1.48 0.89 -15.33
CA ASP A 291 -0.73 -0.06 -14.53
C ASP A 291 -1.36 -0.17 -13.13
N LEU A 292 -0.84 -1.06 -12.29
CA LEU A 292 -1.38 -1.23 -10.94
C LEU A 292 -1.19 0.01 -10.07
N THR A 293 -0.02 0.65 -10.13
CA THR A 293 0.29 1.82 -9.30
C THR A 293 -0.62 3.00 -9.63
N THR A 294 -0.83 3.28 -10.90
CA THR A 294 -1.74 4.36 -11.34
C THR A 294 -3.19 4.06 -10.95
N LEU A 295 -3.63 2.80 -11.08
CA LEU A 295 -4.96 2.38 -10.64
C LEU A 295 -5.13 2.58 -9.12
N GLN A 296 -4.15 2.18 -8.32
CA GLN A 296 -4.17 2.37 -6.88
C GLN A 296 -4.21 3.85 -6.48
N ARG A 297 -3.41 4.69 -7.14
CA ARG A 297 -3.37 6.15 -6.89
C ARG A 297 -4.72 6.81 -7.17
N GLU A 298 -5.32 6.50 -8.30
CA GLU A 298 -6.60 7.10 -8.69
C GLU A 298 -7.76 6.56 -7.85
N ALA A 299 -7.78 5.27 -7.52
CA ALA A 299 -8.77 4.68 -6.61
C ALA A 299 -8.67 5.24 -5.18
N ASN A 300 -7.45 5.53 -4.71
CA ASN A 300 -7.25 6.21 -3.42
C ASN A 300 -7.78 7.64 -3.46
N GLY A 301 -7.47 8.41 -4.50
CA GLY A 301 -7.96 9.79 -4.66
C GLY A 301 -9.50 9.87 -4.73
N ARG A 302 -10.13 9.03 -5.57
CA ARG A 302 -11.59 9.05 -5.84
C ARG A 302 -12.43 8.39 -4.74
N PHE A 303 -11.97 7.25 -4.21
CA PHE A 303 -12.80 6.41 -3.34
C PHE A 303 -12.17 6.16 -1.96
N SER A 304 -11.03 6.79 -1.67
CA SER A 304 -10.27 6.57 -0.43
C SER A 304 -9.90 5.10 -0.18
N LEU A 305 -9.77 4.30 -1.25
CA LEU A 305 -9.34 2.92 -1.15
C LEU A 305 -7.83 2.85 -0.89
N SER A 306 -7.42 2.02 0.07
CA SER A 306 -5.99 1.75 0.25
C SER A 306 -5.41 1.00 -0.96
N ALA A 307 -4.10 1.12 -1.19
CA ALA A 307 -3.39 0.39 -2.24
C ALA A 307 -3.61 -1.12 -2.14
N ARG A 308 -3.59 -1.66 -0.92
CA ARG A 308 -3.90 -3.07 -0.65
C ARG A 308 -5.34 -3.43 -1.03
N ARG A 309 -6.32 -2.59 -0.66
CA ARG A 309 -7.73 -2.87 -0.97
C ARG A 309 -7.99 -2.82 -2.47
N THR A 310 -7.41 -1.84 -3.16
CA THR A 310 -7.50 -1.73 -4.63
C THR A 310 -6.91 -2.97 -5.31
N LEU A 311 -5.74 -3.44 -4.87
CA LEU A 311 -5.14 -4.67 -5.39
C LEU A 311 -6.04 -5.89 -5.14
N GLN A 312 -6.64 -6.04 -3.96
CA GLN A 312 -7.55 -7.14 -3.66
C GLN A 312 -8.77 -7.14 -4.59
N ILE A 313 -9.35 -5.96 -4.83
CA ILE A 313 -10.49 -5.80 -5.75
C ILE A 313 -10.06 -6.13 -7.18
N ALA A 314 -8.98 -5.56 -7.68
CA ALA A 314 -8.47 -5.82 -9.02
C ALA A 314 -8.13 -7.31 -9.22
N GLN A 315 -7.58 -7.98 -8.20
CA GLN A 315 -7.35 -9.42 -8.21
C GLN A 315 -8.66 -10.23 -8.27
N ALA A 316 -9.69 -9.84 -7.53
CA ALA A 316 -11.01 -10.49 -7.61
C ALA A 316 -11.64 -10.31 -9.00
N LEU A 317 -11.53 -9.13 -9.59
CA LEU A 317 -12.00 -8.84 -10.95
C LEU A 317 -11.28 -9.71 -12.00
N TYR A 318 -9.99 -9.99 -11.82
CA TYR A 318 -9.22 -10.88 -12.67
C TYR A 318 -9.49 -12.36 -12.39
N GLU A 319 -9.37 -12.81 -11.12
CA GLU A 319 -9.37 -14.24 -10.77
C GLU A 319 -10.78 -14.85 -10.68
N LYS A 320 -11.69 -14.16 -9.99
CA LYS A 320 -13.05 -14.65 -9.72
C LYS A 320 -14.01 -14.29 -10.85
N HIS A 321 -14.05 -13.00 -11.22
CA HIS A 321 -15.03 -12.50 -12.18
C HIS A 321 -14.56 -12.57 -13.63
N LYS A 322 -13.25 -12.65 -13.89
CA LYS A 322 -12.63 -12.71 -15.24
C LYS A 322 -12.93 -11.50 -16.12
N VAL A 323 -13.28 -10.37 -15.54
CA VAL A 323 -13.67 -9.14 -16.26
C VAL A 323 -12.51 -8.19 -16.55
N LEU A 324 -11.37 -8.33 -15.87
CA LEU A 324 -10.14 -7.58 -16.13
C LEU A 324 -8.97 -8.50 -16.49
N THR A 325 -7.97 -7.94 -17.18
CA THR A 325 -6.66 -8.57 -17.39
C THR A 325 -5.85 -8.59 -16.09
N TYR A 326 -4.68 -9.23 -16.09
CA TYR A 326 -3.85 -9.41 -14.90
C TYR A 326 -3.45 -8.06 -14.28
N PRO A 327 -3.75 -7.81 -13.00
CA PRO A 327 -3.62 -6.47 -12.44
C PRO A 327 -2.22 -6.12 -11.94
N ARG A 328 -1.31 -7.09 -11.75
CA ARG A 328 0.04 -6.80 -11.23
C ARG A 328 1.01 -6.53 -12.37
N THR A 329 0.84 -5.38 -13.00
CA THR A 329 1.65 -4.92 -14.12
C THR A 329 2.18 -3.52 -13.86
N ASP A 330 3.36 -3.23 -14.40
CA ASP A 330 3.97 -1.90 -14.49
C ASP A 330 3.79 -1.26 -15.87
N SER A 331 3.29 -2.03 -16.85
CA SER A 331 3.06 -1.54 -18.19
C SER A 331 1.73 -0.78 -18.32
N ARG A 332 1.78 0.33 -19.06
CA ARG A 332 0.63 1.14 -19.49
C ARG A 332 0.34 0.98 -20.97
N TYR A 333 0.91 -0.07 -21.58
CA TYR A 333 0.88 -0.33 -23.01
C TYR A 333 0.31 -1.71 -23.30
N LEU A 334 -0.16 -1.92 -24.51
CA LEU A 334 -0.64 -3.19 -25.01
C LEU A 334 0.33 -3.74 -26.07
N PRO A 335 0.42 -5.07 -26.23
CA PRO A 335 1.07 -5.68 -27.39
C PRO A 335 0.39 -5.27 -28.70
N GLU A 336 1.15 -5.22 -29.78
CA GLU A 336 0.67 -4.79 -31.10
C GLU A 336 -0.39 -5.74 -31.68
N ASP A 337 -0.34 -7.03 -31.33
CA ASP A 337 -1.30 -8.06 -31.70
C ASP A 337 -2.66 -7.96 -30.98
N ASN A 338 -2.75 -7.16 -29.91
CA ASN A 338 -3.99 -7.02 -29.11
C ASN A 338 -5.05 -6.10 -29.74
N LEU A 339 -4.79 -5.47 -30.88
CA LEU A 339 -5.74 -4.54 -31.53
C LEU A 339 -7.10 -5.19 -31.80
N SER A 340 -7.12 -6.43 -32.30
CA SER A 340 -8.34 -7.17 -32.59
C SER A 340 -9.15 -7.47 -31.31
N GLN A 341 -8.47 -7.82 -30.23
CA GLN A 341 -9.08 -8.07 -28.92
C GLN A 341 -9.69 -6.79 -28.35
N VAL A 342 -8.97 -5.66 -28.44
CA VAL A 342 -9.51 -4.35 -27.99
C VAL A 342 -10.80 -4.00 -28.73
N ARG A 343 -10.87 -4.20 -30.04
CA ARG A 343 -12.12 -3.96 -30.80
C ARG A 343 -13.27 -4.84 -30.31
N LYS A 344 -13.02 -6.12 -30.01
CA LYS A 344 -14.03 -7.01 -29.41
C LYS A 344 -14.50 -6.50 -28.03
N VAL A 345 -13.57 -6.07 -27.17
CA VAL A 345 -13.89 -5.49 -25.86
C VAL A 345 -14.77 -4.25 -26.01
N MET A 346 -14.45 -3.37 -26.97
CA MET A 346 -15.27 -2.18 -27.23
C MET A 346 -16.71 -2.49 -27.66
N SER A 347 -16.93 -3.61 -28.33
CA SER A 347 -18.28 -4.05 -28.74
C SER A 347 -19.03 -4.84 -27.66
N SER A 348 -18.43 -5.09 -26.51
CA SER A 348 -18.99 -5.98 -25.47
C SER A 348 -19.50 -5.27 -24.21
N PHE A 349 -19.49 -3.94 -24.17
CA PHE A 349 -19.98 -3.23 -22.98
C PHE A 349 -21.52 -3.27 -22.90
N ASP A 350 -22.03 -3.75 -21.76
CA ASP A 350 -23.48 -3.82 -21.46
C ASP A 350 -24.02 -2.51 -20.86
N ASP A 351 -23.17 -1.70 -20.22
CA ASP A 351 -23.55 -0.39 -19.68
C ASP A 351 -23.78 0.61 -20.80
N GLN A 352 -24.97 1.21 -20.83
CA GLN A 352 -25.40 2.09 -21.93
C GLN A 352 -24.44 3.28 -22.15
N THR A 353 -23.89 3.85 -21.07
CA THR A 353 -22.95 4.99 -21.15
C THR A 353 -21.63 4.54 -21.76
N LEU A 354 -21.06 3.45 -21.26
CA LEU A 354 -19.80 2.89 -21.78
C LEU A 354 -19.96 2.42 -23.22
N ALA A 355 -21.07 1.72 -23.55
CA ALA A 355 -21.39 1.25 -24.89
C ALA A 355 -21.47 2.42 -25.89
N THR A 356 -22.21 3.49 -25.57
CA THR A 356 -22.32 4.67 -26.43
C THR A 356 -20.96 5.27 -26.79
N HIS A 357 -20.05 5.40 -25.80
CA HIS A 357 -18.71 5.93 -26.05
C HIS A 357 -17.84 4.95 -26.83
N ALA A 358 -17.90 3.67 -26.53
CA ALA A 358 -17.14 2.64 -27.22
C ALA A 358 -17.56 2.50 -28.69
N GLU A 359 -18.87 2.48 -28.97
CA GLU A 359 -19.42 2.46 -30.33
C GLU A 359 -19.05 3.71 -31.13
N LYS A 360 -19.05 4.89 -30.47
CA LYS A 360 -18.57 6.14 -31.10
C LYS A 360 -17.11 5.99 -31.53
N ALA A 361 -16.26 5.45 -30.69
CA ALA A 361 -14.82 5.25 -30.99
C ALA A 361 -14.63 4.25 -32.14
N LEU A 362 -15.43 3.15 -32.17
CA LEU A 362 -15.44 2.17 -33.27
C LEU A 362 -15.88 2.81 -34.60
N ARG A 363 -17.05 3.46 -34.62
CA ARG A 363 -17.63 4.09 -35.80
C ARG A 363 -16.75 5.19 -36.39
N LYS A 364 -16.08 6.00 -35.53
CA LYS A 364 -15.15 7.05 -35.95
C LYS A 364 -13.78 6.52 -36.35
N GLY A 365 -13.51 5.21 -36.20
CA GLY A 365 -12.25 4.58 -36.55
C GLY A 365 -11.09 5.08 -35.68
N TRP A 366 -11.34 5.50 -34.44
CA TRP A 366 -10.31 6.00 -33.54
C TRP A 366 -9.43 4.88 -32.95
N ILE A 367 -9.93 3.63 -32.95
CA ILE A 367 -9.20 2.48 -32.44
C ILE A 367 -8.19 2.00 -33.49
N LYS A 368 -7.00 2.58 -33.43
CA LYS A 368 -5.88 2.32 -34.34
C LYS A 368 -4.65 1.86 -33.57
N SER A 369 -3.79 1.08 -34.25
CA SER A 369 -2.46 0.73 -33.73
C SER A 369 -1.58 1.97 -33.74
N THR A 370 -1.37 2.56 -32.56
CA THR A 370 -0.48 3.71 -32.34
C THR A 370 0.55 3.35 -31.30
N LYS A 371 1.79 3.79 -31.46
CA LYS A 371 2.89 3.54 -30.49
C LYS A 371 2.61 4.10 -29.08
N ARG A 372 1.61 4.99 -28.97
CA ARG A 372 1.14 5.55 -27.70
C ARG A 372 0.37 4.50 -26.88
N VAL A 373 -0.31 3.55 -27.51
CA VAL A 373 -1.14 2.53 -26.86
C VAL A 373 -0.56 1.12 -27.06
N PHE A 374 -0.12 0.82 -28.28
CA PHE A 374 0.41 -0.48 -28.67
C PHE A 374 1.91 -0.39 -28.88
N ASN A 375 2.71 -0.96 -27.98
CA ASN A 375 4.15 -0.85 -28.02
C ASN A 375 4.81 -2.05 -27.32
N ASN A 376 5.25 -3.04 -28.10
CA ASN A 376 5.88 -4.25 -27.58
C ASN A 376 7.11 -3.97 -26.71
N ALA A 377 7.91 -2.94 -27.05
CA ALA A 377 9.13 -2.60 -26.30
C ALA A 377 8.83 -2.04 -24.88
N LYS A 378 7.61 -1.56 -24.64
CA LYS A 378 7.15 -1.02 -23.35
C LYS A 378 6.19 -1.96 -22.60
N VAL A 379 6.02 -3.18 -23.10
CA VAL A 379 5.34 -4.25 -22.38
C VAL A 379 6.41 -5.10 -21.71
N SER A 380 6.38 -5.15 -20.39
CA SER A 380 7.27 -5.96 -19.55
C SER A 380 6.76 -7.42 -19.48
N ASP A 381 6.59 -7.94 -18.28
CA ASP A 381 6.06 -9.27 -18.01
C ASP A 381 4.56 -9.38 -18.37
N HIS A 382 3.83 -8.27 -18.21
CA HIS A 382 2.39 -8.16 -18.47
C HIS A 382 2.06 -6.81 -19.11
N HIS A 383 1.01 -6.78 -19.94
CA HIS A 383 0.48 -5.55 -20.52
C HIS A 383 -0.44 -4.79 -19.54
N ALA A 384 -0.88 -3.60 -19.94
CA ALA A 384 -1.79 -2.75 -19.18
C ALA A 384 -3.10 -3.46 -18.75
N ILE A 385 -3.70 -2.96 -17.69
CA ILE A 385 -4.98 -3.46 -17.16
C ILE A 385 -6.11 -2.93 -18.06
N ILE A 386 -6.85 -3.85 -18.69
CA ILE A 386 -8.02 -3.54 -19.52
C ILE A 386 -9.16 -4.55 -19.24
N PRO A 387 -10.41 -4.24 -19.62
CA PRO A 387 -11.51 -5.21 -19.62
C PRO A 387 -11.25 -6.38 -20.59
N THR A 388 -11.81 -7.55 -20.28
CA THR A 388 -11.68 -8.75 -21.10
C THR A 388 -12.80 -8.94 -22.13
N GLY A 389 -13.92 -8.19 -21.97
CA GLY A 389 -15.17 -8.38 -22.70
C GLY A 389 -16.15 -9.34 -22.01
N THR A 390 -15.81 -9.87 -20.84
CA THR A 390 -16.75 -10.63 -20.01
C THR A 390 -17.72 -9.67 -19.32
N SER A 391 -19.02 -10.02 -19.26
CA SER A 391 -20.05 -9.19 -18.63
C SER A 391 -19.79 -8.99 -17.12
N PRO A 392 -19.85 -7.75 -16.61
CA PRO A 392 -19.63 -7.42 -15.20
C PRO A 392 -20.90 -7.52 -14.33
N ALA A 393 -21.89 -8.36 -14.69
CA ALA A 393 -23.23 -8.40 -14.09
C ALA A 393 -23.25 -8.68 -12.57
N HIS A 394 -22.26 -9.40 -12.03
CA HIS A 394 -22.25 -9.88 -10.64
C HIS A 394 -21.24 -9.17 -9.73
N LEU A 395 -20.84 -7.95 -10.07
CA LEU A 395 -19.89 -7.18 -9.28
C LEU A 395 -20.57 -6.49 -8.09
N ASP A 396 -19.89 -6.46 -6.95
CA ASP A 396 -20.31 -5.61 -5.84
C ASP A 396 -20.06 -4.12 -6.17
N ASN A 397 -20.53 -3.22 -5.30
CA ASN A 397 -20.43 -1.77 -5.54
C ASN A 397 -18.98 -1.29 -5.69
N LEU A 398 -18.04 -1.81 -4.88
CA LEU A 398 -16.63 -1.41 -4.97
C LEU A 398 -15.94 -2.06 -6.18
N GLU A 399 -16.24 -3.31 -6.46
CA GLU A 399 -15.78 -4.02 -7.65
C GLU A 399 -16.24 -3.30 -8.92
N ARG A 400 -17.51 -2.85 -8.96
CA ARG A 400 -18.08 -2.06 -10.06
C ARG A 400 -17.33 -0.74 -10.25
N LYS A 401 -17.09 0.03 -9.18
CA LYS A 401 -16.37 1.31 -9.27
C LYS A 401 -14.97 1.14 -9.86
N VAL A 402 -14.23 0.13 -9.44
CA VAL A 402 -12.87 -0.14 -9.96
C VAL A 402 -12.94 -0.62 -11.41
N PHE A 403 -13.90 -1.47 -11.75
CA PHE A 403 -14.14 -1.89 -13.14
C PHE A 403 -14.44 -0.70 -14.05
N ASP A 404 -15.37 0.18 -13.64
CA ASP A 404 -15.77 1.37 -14.41
C ASP A 404 -14.60 2.34 -14.64
N MET A 405 -13.71 2.51 -13.64
CA MET A 405 -12.47 3.27 -13.83
C MET A 405 -11.65 2.71 -14.99
N VAL A 406 -11.43 1.40 -14.99
CA VAL A 406 -10.62 0.73 -16.03
C VAL A 406 -11.30 0.79 -17.39
N ALA A 407 -12.62 0.54 -17.44
CA ALA A 407 -13.39 0.59 -18.67
C ALA A 407 -13.37 1.99 -19.30
N ARG A 408 -13.67 3.05 -18.52
CA ARG A 408 -13.60 4.45 -18.99
C ARG A 408 -12.20 4.82 -19.48
N ARG A 409 -11.14 4.41 -18.78
CA ARG A 409 -9.77 4.67 -19.20
C ARG A 409 -9.44 3.97 -20.51
N THR A 410 -9.90 2.74 -20.67
CA THR A 410 -9.69 1.95 -21.90
C THR A 410 -10.39 2.57 -23.10
N ILE A 411 -11.56 3.16 -22.91
CA ILE A 411 -12.27 3.90 -23.99
C ILE A 411 -11.57 5.23 -24.25
N ALA A 412 -11.29 6.01 -23.21
CA ALA A 412 -10.76 7.36 -23.29
C ALA A 412 -9.39 7.45 -23.99
N VAL A 413 -8.54 6.41 -23.87
CA VAL A 413 -7.19 6.42 -24.46
C VAL A 413 -7.23 6.49 -26.00
N PHE A 414 -8.33 6.09 -26.62
CA PHE A 414 -8.53 6.13 -28.08
C PHE A 414 -9.23 7.39 -28.59
N TYR A 415 -9.78 8.20 -27.67
CA TYR A 415 -10.41 9.46 -28.03
C TYR A 415 -9.38 10.52 -28.43
N PRO A 416 -9.78 11.53 -29.24
CA PRO A 416 -8.96 12.69 -29.50
C PRO A 416 -8.57 13.43 -28.22
N ALA A 417 -7.50 14.20 -28.29
CA ALA A 417 -7.12 15.12 -27.21
C ALA A 417 -8.24 16.14 -26.94
N ALA A 418 -8.45 16.49 -25.69
CA ALA A 418 -9.30 17.62 -25.33
C ALA A 418 -8.64 18.92 -25.79
N GLN A 419 -9.44 19.84 -26.33
CA GLN A 419 -8.99 21.14 -26.82
C GLN A 419 -9.52 22.24 -25.92
N PHE A 420 -8.67 23.18 -25.59
CA PHE A 420 -8.96 24.30 -24.72
C PHE A 420 -8.57 25.62 -25.41
N GLU A 421 -9.30 26.66 -25.14
CA GLU A 421 -8.84 28.04 -25.29
C GLU A 421 -8.42 28.52 -23.89
N VAL A 422 -7.15 28.88 -23.75
CA VAL A 422 -6.57 29.45 -22.53
C VAL A 422 -6.40 30.94 -22.77
N THR A 423 -7.07 31.74 -21.95
CA THR A 423 -7.02 33.20 -22.01
C THR A 423 -6.18 33.70 -20.83
N THR A 424 -5.12 34.43 -21.11
CA THR A 424 -4.37 35.17 -20.09
C THR A 424 -4.67 36.65 -20.29
N ARG A 425 -5.31 37.27 -19.31
CA ARG A 425 -5.65 38.68 -19.30
C ARG A 425 -4.76 39.40 -18.29
N ILE A 426 -4.08 40.46 -18.72
CA ILE A 426 -3.33 41.35 -17.86
C ILE A 426 -4.01 42.70 -17.89
N THR A 427 -4.46 43.13 -16.71
CA THR A 427 -5.03 44.49 -16.51
C THR A 427 -3.96 45.31 -15.79
N ARG A 428 -3.52 46.37 -16.45
CA ARG A 428 -2.46 47.28 -15.93
C ARG A 428 -3.07 48.56 -15.42
N VAL A 429 -2.97 48.77 -14.11
CA VAL A 429 -3.51 49.95 -13.43
C VAL A 429 -2.35 50.76 -12.85
N GLU A 430 -2.15 52.00 -13.30
CA GLU A 430 -1.03 52.85 -12.85
C GLU A 430 0.33 52.15 -12.93
N GLY A 431 0.54 51.29 -13.93
CA GLY A 431 1.74 50.49 -14.12
C GLY A 431 1.79 49.19 -13.34
N GLU A 432 0.85 48.93 -12.43
CA GLU A 432 0.78 47.66 -11.66
C GLU A 432 0.00 46.58 -12.44
N PRO A 433 0.61 45.40 -12.69
CA PRO A 433 -0.02 44.34 -13.45
C PRO A 433 -0.86 43.41 -12.57
N PHE A 434 -2.09 43.14 -13.04
CA PHE A 434 -3.01 42.15 -12.45
C PHE A 434 -3.31 41.07 -13.47
N LYS A 435 -3.08 39.82 -13.12
CA LYS A 435 -3.30 38.65 -13.98
C LYS A 435 -4.65 38.00 -13.68
N THR A 436 -5.37 37.68 -14.74
CA THR A 436 -6.58 36.81 -14.70
C THR A 436 -6.39 35.69 -15.71
N ASP A 437 -6.47 34.45 -15.30
CA ASP A 437 -6.42 33.30 -16.19
C ASP A 437 -7.82 32.74 -16.42
N GLY A 438 -8.15 32.41 -17.67
CA GLY A 438 -9.36 31.72 -18.05
C GLY A 438 -9.06 30.49 -18.90
N ARG A 439 -9.93 29.51 -18.81
CA ARG A 439 -9.83 28.29 -19.61
C ARG A 439 -11.21 27.79 -20.00
N ILE A 440 -11.44 27.62 -21.29
CA ILE A 440 -12.71 27.15 -21.84
C ILE A 440 -12.44 25.85 -22.61
N ILE A 441 -13.31 24.85 -22.45
CA ILE A 441 -13.24 23.60 -23.22
C ILE A 441 -13.90 23.85 -24.59
N VAL A 442 -13.09 23.81 -25.65
CA VAL A 442 -13.58 23.96 -27.06
C VAL A 442 -14.08 22.60 -27.58
N ASP A 443 -13.33 21.56 -27.35
CA ASP A 443 -13.72 20.16 -27.62
C ASP A 443 -13.32 19.28 -26.41
N PRO A 444 -14.29 18.64 -25.77
CA PRO A 444 -14.00 17.81 -24.62
C PRO A 444 -13.13 16.58 -24.94
N GLY A 445 -13.07 16.14 -26.21
CA GLY A 445 -12.28 14.97 -26.62
C GLY A 445 -12.50 13.77 -25.70
N TRP A 446 -11.41 13.22 -25.12
CA TRP A 446 -11.45 12.08 -24.21
C TRP A 446 -12.19 12.35 -22.89
N LYS A 447 -12.28 13.60 -22.43
CA LYS A 447 -12.99 13.98 -21.20
C LYS A 447 -14.48 13.67 -21.28
N ALA A 448 -15.06 13.65 -22.48
CA ALA A 448 -16.46 13.29 -22.69
C ALA A 448 -16.83 11.91 -22.11
N VAL A 449 -15.87 10.96 -22.08
CA VAL A 449 -16.05 9.61 -21.51
C VAL A 449 -16.27 9.65 -19.99
N TYR A 450 -15.75 10.67 -19.31
CA TYR A 450 -15.90 10.87 -17.86
C TYR A 450 -17.08 11.75 -17.47
N GLY A 451 -17.73 12.38 -18.45
CA GLY A 451 -18.92 13.22 -18.26
C GLY A 451 -18.66 14.46 -17.41
N LYS A 452 -19.66 14.84 -16.61
CA LYS A 452 -19.59 16.04 -15.76
C LYS A 452 -18.47 16.02 -14.71
N GLU A 453 -18.00 14.83 -14.28
CA GLU A 453 -16.89 14.71 -13.34
C GLU A 453 -15.58 15.30 -13.87
N ALA A 454 -15.38 15.31 -15.18
CA ALA A 454 -14.16 15.83 -15.82
C ALA A 454 -14.26 17.28 -16.30
N ALA A 455 -15.46 17.84 -16.37
CA ALA A 455 -15.70 19.19 -16.86
C ALA A 455 -15.61 20.26 -15.75
N GLY A 456 -15.92 19.92 -14.51
CA GLY A 456 -16.13 20.91 -13.44
C GLY A 456 -14.88 21.55 -12.85
N GLU A 457 -13.69 20.93 -13.00
CA GLU A 457 -12.45 21.45 -12.38
C GLU A 457 -11.59 22.30 -13.34
N ASP A 458 -11.88 22.25 -14.63
CA ASP A 458 -10.99 22.83 -15.66
C ASP A 458 -11.58 24.05 -16.39
N GLU A 459 -12.82 24.45 -16.12
CA GLU A 459 -13.43 25.60 -16.77
C GLU A 459 -13.47 26.81 -15.84
N GLN A 460 -12.70 27.81 -16.19
CA GLN A 460 -12.77 29.16 -15.60
C GLN A 460 -13.11 30.17 -16.71
N SER A 461 -14.39 30.48 -16.85
CA SER A 461 -14.86 31.46 -17.82
C SER A 461 -14.54 32.86 -17.34
N ILE A 462 -13.98 33.69 -18.22
CA ILE A 462 -13.79 35.12 -18.01
C ILE A 462 -14.79 35.87 -18.86
N VAL A 463 -15.40 36.93 -18.30
CA VAL A 463 -16.31 37.81 -19.07
C VAL A 463 -15.61 38.38 -20.30
N PRO A 464 -16.26 38.43 -21.46
CA PRO A 464 -15.67 39.01 -22.68
C PRO A 464 -15.39 40.49 -22.53
N ILE A 465 -14.42 40.98 -23.31
CA ILE A 465 -14.08 42.41 -23.41
C ILE A 465 -14.27 42.90 -24.83
N SER A 466 -14.64 44.15 -24.97
CA SER A 466 -14.68 44.84 -26.27
C SER A 466 -13.30 45.32 -26.70
N PRO A 467 -12.99 45.50 -27.99
CA PRO A 467 -11.74 46.09 -28.44
C PRO A 467 -11.48 47.44 -27.79
N ASN A 468 -10.25 47.65 -27.27
CA ASN A 468 -9.82 48.88 -26.57
C ASN A 468 -10.64 49.22 -25.32
N GLU A 469 -11.36 48.30 -24.75
CA GLU A 469 -12.07 48.49 -23.49
C GLU A 469 -11.10 48.63 -22.33
N ARG A 470 -11.38 49.59 -21.44
CA ARG A 470 -10.65 49.76 -20.17
C ARG A 470 -11.46 49.18 -19.02
N ALA A 471 -10.81 48.63 -18.04
CA ALA A 471 -11.47 48.09 -16.86
C ALA A 471 -11.45 49.10 -15.71
N ASN A 472 -12.59 49.31 -15.07
CA ASN A 472 -12.66 50.13 -13.86
C ASN A 472 -12.36 49.22 -12.65
N VAL A 473 -11.53 49.71 -11.76
CA VAL A 473 -11.30 49.06 -10.48
C VAL A 473 -12.54 49.26 -9.61
N LEU A 474 -13.26 48.20 -9.29
CA LEU A 474 -14.45 48.23 -8.44
C LEU A 474 -14.12 48.04 -6.96
N ALA A 475 -13.15 47.21 -6.66
CA ALA A 475 -12.67 46.94 -5.31
C ALA A 475 -11.22 46.43 -5.35
N ILE A 476 -10.47 46.71 -4.25
CA ILE A 476 -9.15 46.13 -4.03
C ILE A 476 -9.13 45.48 -2.66
N GLU A 477 -8.62 44.26 -2.63
CA GLU A 477 -8.44 43.49 -1.41
C GLU A 477 -6.95 43.18 -1.22
N VAL A 478 -6.39 43.60 -0.09
CA VAL A 478 -5.05 43.13 0.35
C VAL A 478 -5.26 42.00 1.32
N LYS A 479 -4.98 40.78 0.85
CA LYS A 479 -5.20 39.55 1.59
C LYS A 479 -3.92 39.10 2.29
N GLU A 480 -3.97 39.03 3.59
CA GLU A 480 -2.90 38.44 4.41
C GLU A 480 -3.04 36.91 4.45
N ASN A 481 -1.96 36.23 4.21
CA ASN A 481 -1.86 34.79 4.18
C ASN A 481 -0.58 34.33 4.90
N GLU A 482 -0.51 33.05 5.24
CA GLU A 482 0.71 32.43 5.76
C GLU A 482 1.13 31.26 4.87
N THR A 483 2.44 31.06 4.77
CA THR A 483 2.97 29.84 4.13
C THR A 483 2.56 28.61 4.95
N LYS A 484 2.39 27.50 4.27
CA LYS A 484 1.96 26.24 4.89
C LYS A 484 3.05 25.18 4.73
N PRO A 485 3.22 24.30 5.71
CA PRO A 485 4.15 23.18 5.56
C PRO A 485 3.71 22.29 4.40
N PRO A 486 4.64 21.53 3.82
CA PRO A 486 4.29 20.57 2.79
C PRO A 486 3.26 19.56 3.33
N ALA A 487 2.28 19.20 2.50
CA ALA A 487 1.24 18.24 2.89
C ALA A 487 1.87 16.87 3.22
N ARG A 488 1.34 16.19 4.24
CA ARG A 488 1.70 14.81 4.53
C ARG A 488 1.39 13.90 3.36
N PHE A 489 2.14 12.81 3.25
CA PHE A 489 1.83 11.79 2.26
C PHE A 489 0.50 11.09 2.58
N ASN A 490 -0.29 10.86 1.55
CA ASN A 490 -1.31 9.81 1.52
C ASN A 490 -0.78 8.62 0.70
N GLU A 491 -1.55 7.53 0.62
CA GLU A 491 -1.08 6.35 -0.13
C GLU A 491 -0.83 6.66 -1.62
N ALA A 492 -1.65 7.50 -2.25
CA ALA A 492 -1.46 7.88 -3.66
C ALA A 492 -0.16 8.65 -3.88
N THR A 493 0.12 9.64 -3.04
CA THR A 493 1.33 10.46 -3.15
C THR A 493 2.59 9.70 -2.73
N LEU A 494 2.49 8.79 -1.75
CA LEU A 494 3.59 7.90 -1.39
C LEU A 494 3.90 6.90 -2.52
N LEU A 495 2.89 6.29 -3.14
CA LEU A 495 3.09 5.44 -4.32
C LEU A 495 3.76 6.20 -5.46
N SER A 496 3.41 7.49 -5.67
CA SER A 496 4.09 8.35 -6.64
C SER A 496 5.56 8.59 -6.28
N ALA A 497 5.85 8.83 -4.99
CA ALA A 497 7.22 9.04 -4.52
C ALA A 497 8.05 7.75 -4.64
N MET A 498 7.46 6.58 -4.34
CA MET A 498 8.12 5.28 -4.54
C MET A 498 8.40 5.00 -6.02
N GLU A 499 7.44 5.28 -6.90
CA GLU A 499 7.60 5.12 -8.36
C GLU A 499 8.63 6.09 -8.92
N GLY A 500 8.60 7.34 -8.49
CA GLY A 500 9.50 8.41 -8.92
C GLY A 500 10.80 8.53 -8.11
N ALA A 501 11.14 7.55 -7.27
CA ALA A 501 12.30 7.64 -6.38
C ALA A 501 13.64 7.80 -7.13
N GLY A 502 13.72 7.37 -8.39
CA GLY A 502 14.88 7.65 -9.24
C GLY A 502 15.19 9.13 -9.41
N LYS A 503 14.20 10.02 -9.28
CA LYS A 503 14.42 11.47 -9.35
C LYS A 503 15.23 12.03 -8.15
N LEU A 504 15.33 11.27 -7.07
CA LEU A 504 16.11 11.60 -5.90
C LEU A 504 17.56 11.14 -6.02
N VAL A 505 17.90 10.37 -7.05
CA VAL A 505 19.23 9.82 -7.31
C VAL A 505 20.01 10.82 -8.16
N GLU A 506 21.21 11.20 -7.72
CA GLU A 506 22.06 12.18 -8.41
C GLU A 506 22.73 11.58 -9.65
N ASP A 507 23.20 10.35 -9.56
CA ASP A 507 23.85 9.63 -10.65
C ASP A 507 22.85 9.31 -11.79
N GLU A 508 23.24 9.65 -13.03
CA GLU A 508 22.37 9.56 -14.20
C GLU A 508 22.09 8.11 -14.62
N GLU A 509 23.06 7.22 -14.54
CA GLU A 509 22.90 5.79 -14.91
C GLU A 509 22.02 5.07 -13.88
N LEU A 510 22.23 5.37 -12.61
CA LEU A 510 21.39 4.82 -11.52
C LEU A 510 19.98 5.40 -11.58
N ARG A 511 19.85 6.69 -11.95
CA ARG A 511 18.55 7.35 -12.15
C ARG A 511 17.76 6.70 -13.28
N GLU A 512 18.41 6.39 -14.41
CA GLU A 512 17.78 5.69 -15.52
C GLU A 512 17.33 4.28 -15.11
N ALA A 513 18.17 3.51 -14.42
CA ALA A 513 17.83 2.18 -13.90
C ALA A 513 16.64 2.21 -12.93
N MET A 514 16.57 3.25 -12.09
CA MET A 514 15.44 3.47 -11.18
C MET A 514 14.19 4.01 -11.86
N SER A 515 14.32 4.73 -12.99
CA SER A 515 13.17 5.33 -13.68
C SER A 515 12.18 4.29 -14.19
N GLU A 516 12.67 3.09 -14.51
CA GLU A 516 11.84 1.98 -14.97
C GLU A 516 11.03 1.30 -13.83
N ARG A 517 11.55 1.31 -12.59
CA ARG A 517 10.99 0.49 -11.50
C ARG A 517 10.70 1.22 -10.19
N GLY A 518 11.47 2.24 -9.84
CA GLY A 518 11.39 2.95 -8.56
C GLY A 518 11.70 2.06 -7.35
N LEU A 519 11.19 2.44 -6.18
CA LEU A 519 11.27 1.65 -4.95
C LEU A 519 10.16 0.60 -4.92
N GLY A 520 10.58 -0.66 -5.00
CA GLY A 520 9.68 -1.81 -5.06
C GLY A 520 8.95 -1.94 -6.42
N THR A 521 8.43 -3.12 -6.67
CA THR A 521 7.60 -3.38 -7.85
C THR A 521 6.14 -3.00 -7.57
N PRO A 522 5.30 -2.77 -8.59
CA PRO A 522 3.86 -2.54 -8.40
C PRO A 522 3.19 -3.59 -7.50
N ALA A 523 3.59 -4.85 -7.63
CA ALA A 523 3.06 -5.94 -6.83
C ALA A 523 3.43 -5.87 -5.33
N THR A 524 4.55 -5.23 -4.97
CA THR A 524 5.11 -5.21 -3.61
C THR A 524 4.87 -3.91 -2.86
N ARG A 525 4.69 -2.76 -3.55
CA ARG A 525 4.54 -1.44 -2.92
C ARG A 525 3.44 -1.40 -1.86
N ALA A 526 2.25 -1.92 -2.17
CA ALA A 526 1.14 -1.98 -1.22
C ALA A 526 1.49 -2.80 0.04
N GLN A 527 2.22 -3.91 -0.11
CA GLN A 527 2.66 -4.75 1.00
C GLN A 527 3.72 -4.06 1.85
N ILE A 528 4.60 -3.26 1.25
CA ILE A 528 5.62 -2.46 1.95
C ILE A 528 4.94 -1.42 2.83
N ILE A 529 3.96 -0.67 2.30
CA ILE A 529 3.19 0.32 3.06
C ILE A 529 2.47 -0.35 4.24
N GLU A 530 1.78 -1.46 4.00
CA GLU A 530 1.10 -2.21 5.06
C GLU A 530 2.09 -2.82 6.08
N GLY A 531 3.29 -3.20 5.63
CA GLY A 531 4.37 -3.67 6.51
C GLY A 531 4.84 -2.58 7.47
N LEU A 532 5.07 -1.36 6.99
CA LEU A 532 5.44 -0.20 7.80
C LEU A 532 4.36 0.12 8.85
N ILE A 533 3.09 0.04 8.46
CA ILE A 533 1.96 0.24 9.38
C ILE A 533 1.88 -0.92 10.39
N PHE A 534 2.02 -2.16 9.92
CA PHE A 534 1.97 -3.34 10.77
C PHE A 534 3.09 -3.35 11.82
N ASP A 535 4.31 -2.95 11.45
CA ASP A 535 5.45 -2.87 12.36
C ASP A 535 5.41 -1.60 13.24
N GLY A 536 4.41 -0.73 13.06
CA GLY A 536 4.17 0.48 13.87
C GLY A 536 5.15 1.61 13.59
N TYR A 537 5.78 1.66 12.42
CA TYR A 537 6.62 2.79 11.98
C TYR A 537 5.80 3.93 11.38
N VAL A 538 4.63 3.59 10.84
CA VAL A 538 3.70 4.53 10.21
C VAL A 538 2.29 4.26 10.75
N GLU A 539 1.52 5.31 10.93
CA GLU A 539 0.10 5.27 11.30
C GLU A 539 -0.74 5.90 10.19
N ARG A 540 -1.92 5.33 9.95
CA ARG A 540 -2.90 5.88 9.01
C ARG A 540 -3.95 6.68 9.79
N LYS A 541 -3.96 8.01 9.64
CA LYS A 541 -5.00 8.91 10.21
C LYS A 541 -5.82 9.53 9.08
N GLY A 542 -7.06 9.08 8.93
CA GLY A 542 -7.89 9.47 7.78
C GLY A 542 -7.23 9.04 6.47
N LYS A 543 -6.87 10.01 5.62
CA LYS A 543 -6.14 9.79 4.37
C LYS A 543 -4.62 9.89 4.51
N GLU A 544 -4.12 10.46 5.62
CA GLU A 544 -2.70 10.74 5.82
C GLU A 544 -1.93 9.53 6.37
N LEU A 545 -0.66 9.43 5.98
CA LEU A 545 0.32 8.51 6.51
C LEU A 545 1.28 9.33 7.40
N ILE A 546 1.25 9.07 8.69
CA ILE A 546 2.05 9.78 9.69
C ILE A 546 3.14 8.87 10.20
N VAL A 547 4.38 9.35 10.20
CA VAL A 547 5.50 8.61 10.79
C VAL A 547 5.39 8.71 12.32
N THR A 548 5.45 7.57 12.99
CA THR A 548 5.42 7.50 14.45
C THR A 548 6.78 7.84 15.05
N ALA A 549 6.84 8.10 16.36
CA ALA A 549 8.10 8.25 17.09
C ALA A 549 9.04 7.06 16.86
N LYS A 550 8.50 5.84 16.79
CA LYS A 550 9.26 4.64 16.46
C LYS A 550 9.86 4.69 15.05
N GLY A 551 9.13 5.20 14.07
CA GLY A 551 9.61 5.37 12.70
C GLY A 551 10.75 6.38 12.62
N LEU A 552 10.59 7.53 13.24
CA LEU A 552 11.64 8.57 13.33
C LEU A 552 12.88 8.03 14.05
N SER A 553 12.70 7.35 15.19
CA SER A 553 13.80 6.74 15.94
C SER A 553 14.61 5.74 15.11
N LEU A 554 13.98 4.98 14.21
CA LEU A 554 14.71 4.07 13.33
C LEU A 554 15.59 4.84 12.34
N ILE A 555 15.08 5.88 11.69
CA ILE A 555 15.86 6.68 10.73
C ILE A 555 17.01 7.42 11.43
N THR A 556 16.74 8.01 12.60
CA THR A 556 17.76 8.64 13.45
C THR A 556 18.87 7.64 13.82
N LEU A 557 18.49 6.43 14.22
CA LEU A 557 19.46 5.36 14.55
C LEU A 557 20.34 5.01 13.36
N LEU A 558 19.76 4.79 12.17
CA LEU A 558 20.52 4.41 10.99
C LEU A 558 21.53 5.48 10.56
N ARG A 559 21.15 6.76 10.68
CA ARG A 559 22.04 7.90 10.43
C ARG A 559 23.21 7.91 11.43
N ASN A 560 22.94 7.78 12.73
CA ASN A 560 23.99 7.74 13.77
C ASN A 560 24.93 6.53 13.65
N LEU A 561 24.43 5.42 13.17
CA LEU A 561 25.23 4.21 12.90
C LEU A 561 26.02 4.29 11.59
N HIS A 562 25.93 5.39 10.85
CA HIS A 562 26.51 5.54 9.51
C HIS A 562 26.13 4.40 8.55
N THR A 563 24.87 3.94 8.66
CA THR A 563 24.25 2.93 7.79
C THR A 563 23.20 3.55 6.88
N ASP A 564 23.40 4.82 6.51
CA ASP A 564 22.46 5.65 5.73
C ASP A 564 22.18 5.05 4.36
N VAL A 565 23.10 4.25 3.83
CA VAL A 565 22.92 3.47 2.61
C VAL A 565 21.60 2.67 2.60
N LEU A 566 21.11 2.27 3.79
CA LEU A 566 19.80 1.62 3.93
C LEU A 566 18.61 2.59 3.87
N CYS A 567 18.86 3.90 3.99
CA CYS A 567 17.83 4.94 4.01
C CYS A 567 17.61 5.57 2.64
N THR A 568 18.53 5.38 1.71
CA THR A 568 18.56 6.06 0.42
C THR A 568 18.07 5.16 -0.72
N PRO A 569 17.47 5.72 -1.78
CA PRO A 569 17.09 4.96 -2.97
C PRO A 569 18.27 4.52 -3.83
N GLU A 570 19.46 5.13 -3.68
CA GLU A 570 20.68 4.87 -4.46
C GLU A 570 21.08 3.40 -4.42
N LEU A 571 21.07 2.78 -3.23
CA LEU A 571 21.35 1.36 -3.07
C LEU A 571 20.43 0.48 -3.94
N THR A 572 19.15 0.86 -4.02
CA THR A 572 18.20 0.15 -4.88
C THR A 572 18.52 0.38 -6.36
N GLY A 573 18.87 1.61 -6.73
CA GLY A 573 19.29 1.97 -8.08
C GLY A 573 20.50 1.18 -8.55
N GLU A 574 21.55 1.18 -7.73
CA GLU A 574 22.77 0.44 -7.99
C GLU A 574 22.52 -1.07 -8.20
N TRP A 575 21.76 -1.67 -7.30
CA TRP A 575 21.46 -3.10 -7.45
C TRP A 575 20.62 -3.40 -8.70
N GLU A 576 19.59 -2.61 -8.99
CA GLU A 576 18.77 -2.83 -10.19
C GLU A 576 19.57 -2.62 -11.47
N PHE A 577 20.50 -1.63 -11.52
CA PHE A 577 21.43 -1.43 -12.61
C PHE A 577 22.35 -2.65 -12.82
N ARG A 578 23.01 -3.11 -11.76
CA ARG A 578 23.92 -4.26 -11.79
C ARG A 578 23.19 -5.56 -12.13
N LEU A 579 21.99 -5.76 -11.61
CA LEU A 579 21.13 -6.92 -11.96
C LEU A 579 20.64 -6.86 -13.41
N LYS A 580 20.43 -5.67 -13.97
CA LYS A 580 20.15 -5.48 -15.40
C LYS A 580 21.36 -5.87 -16.24
N GLN A 581 22.57 -5.43 -15.86
CA GLN A 581 23.81 -5.85 -16.52
C GLN A 581 24.01 -7.37 -16.45
N MET A 582 23.76 -7.99 -15.29
CA MET A 582 23.85 -9.44 -15.12
C MET A 582 22.85 -10.18 -16.02
N ALA A 583 21.59 -9.72 -16.09
CA ALA A 583 20.57 -10.30 -16.95
C ALA A 583 20.92 -10.25 -18.45
N HIS A 584 21.82 -9.34 -18.85
CA HIS A 584 22.38 -9.25 -20.20
C HIS A 584 23.76 -9.92 -20.37
N GLY A 585 24.23 -10.65 -19.36
CA GLY A 585 25.53 -11.34 -19.39
C GLY A 585 26.76 -10.45 -19.29
N LYS A 586 26.59 -9.16 -18.87
CA LYS A 586 27.68 -8.17 -18.75
C LYS A 586 28.34 -8.14 -17.36
N LEU A 587 27.71 -8.78 -16.36
CA LEU A 587 28.20 -8.83 -14.98
C LEU A 587 28.12 -10.27 -14.44
N ASP A 588 29.22 -10.73 -13.84
CA ASP A 588 29.29 -12.03 -13.19
C ASP A 588 28.59 -12.01 -11.82
N ARG A 589 27.83 -13.09 -11.55
CA ARG A 589 27.09 -13.26 -10.30
C ARG A 589 28.00 -13.28 -9.04
N ARG A 590 29.18 -13.89 -9.14
CA ARG A 590 30.10 -14.00 -7.98
C ARG A 590 30.59 -12.63 -7.54
N HIS A 591 30.98 -11.77 -8.47
CA HIS A 591 31.37 -10.39 -8.19
C HIS A 591 30.26 -9.62 -7.45
N PHE A 592 29.05 -9.66 -7.96
CA PHE A 592 27.91 -8.98 -7.33
C PHE A 592 27.67 -9.51 -5.91
N MET A 593 27.64 -10.84 -5.73
CA MET A 593 27.36 -11.45 -4.41
C MET A 593 28.49 -11.22 -3.40
N GLU A 594 29.75 -11.11 -3.83
CA GLU A 594 30.88 -10.76 -2.93
C GLU A 594 30.72 -9.34 -2.39
N ASP A 595 30.37 -8.37 -3.23
CA ASP A 595 30.10 -6.99 -2.81
C ASP A 595 28.92 -6.93 -1.83
N ILE A 596 27.84 -7.71 -2.08
CA ILE A 596 26.73 -7.83 -1.12
C ILE A 596 27.16 -8.42 0.22
N ARG A 597 28.04 -9.41 0.21
CA ARG A 597 28.62 -9.97 1.45
C ARG A 597 29.48 -8.94 2.17
N GLY A 598 30.27 -8.15 1.42
CA GLY A 598 31.05 -7.02 1.94
C GLY A 598 30.18 -5.98 2.62
N LEU A 599 29.15 -5.49 1.92
CA LEU A 599 28.19 -4.54 2.48
C LEU A 599 27.48 -5.09 3.74
N THR A 600 27.13 -6.37 3.73
CA THR A 600 26.48 -7.02 4.88
C THR A 600 27.40 -7.06 6.10
N ARG A 601 28.71 -7.37 5.91
CA ARG A 601 29.71 -7.30 6.99
C ARG A 601 29.85 -5.88 7.53
N GLU A 602 29.99 -4.91 6.64
CA GLU A 602 30.12 -3.49 6.98
C GLU A 602 28.95 -2.99 7.84
N ILE A 603 27.69 -3.27 7.45
CA ILE A 603 26.50 -2.90 8.21
C ILE A 603 26.55 -3.51 9.62
N VAL A 604 26.87 -4.79 9.73
CA VAL A 604 26.94 -5.48 11.05
C VAL A 604 28.05 -4.92 11.91
N GLU A 605 29.23 -4.66 11.35
CA GLU A 605 30.39 -4.10 12.07
C GLU A 605 30.11 -2.68 12.56
N LYS A 606 29.51 -1.82 11.75
CA LYS A 606 29.11 -0.47 12.18
C LYS A 606 28.16 -0.53 13.38
N VAL A 607 27.16 -1.42 13.36
CA VAL A 607 26.23 -1.62 14.49
C VAL A 607 26.94 -2.24 15.71
N ARG A 608 27.85 -3.18 15.51
CA ARG A 608 28.61 -3.85 16.59
C ARG A 608 29.55 -2.89 17.30
N ASN A 609 30.28 -2.09 16.54
CA ASN A 609 31.36 -1.23 17.02
C ASN A 609 30.87 0.12 17.51
N PHE A 610 29.60 0.44 17.35
CA PHE A 610 29.05 1.70 17.85
C PHE A 610 29.14 1.75 19.38
N ARG A 611 29.96 2.71 19.87
CA ARG A 611 30.26 2.94 21.30
C ARG A 611 29.62 4.23 21.84
N GLY A 612 28.86 4.98 21.01
CA GLY A 612 28.21 6.20 21.46
C GLY A 612 27.26 5.91 22.64
N GLU A 613 27.39 6.71 23.68
CA GLU A 613 26.50 6.61 24.85
C GLU A 613 25.09 7.10 24.50
N THR A 614 24.98 8.05 23.58
CA THR A 614 23.74 8.65 23.13
C THR A 614 23.61 8.56 21.62
N ILE A 615 22.38 8.41 21.14
CA ILE A 615 22.02 8.59 19.73
C ILE A 615 21.68 10.06 19.56
N GLU A 616 22.43 10.78 18.72
CA GLU A 616 22.17 12.19 18.43
C GLU A 616 20.90 12.35 17.61
N GLY A 617 20.10 13.38 17.93
CA GLY A 617 18.87 13.69 17.24
C GLY A 617 18.15 14.90 17.78
N GLU A 618 17.14 15.36 17.08
CA GLU A 618 16.24 16.41 17.56
C GLU A 618 15.26 15.81 18.58
N TYR A 619 15.54 16.05 19.86
CA TYR A 619 14.75 15.54 20.97
C TYR A 619 13.94 16.65 21.60
N ALA A 620 12.68 16.35 21.94
CA ALA A 620 11.77 17.28 22.56
C ALA A 620 12.14 17.57 24.03
N VAL A 621 11.91 18.80 24.43
CA VAL A 621 11.81 19.17 25.83
C VAL A 621 10.33 19.30 26.17
N ILE A 622 9.87 18.44 27.11
CA ILE A 622 8.46 18.40 27.50
C ILE A 622 8.22 19.48 28.55
N ASP A 623 7.34 20.41 28.24
CA ASP A 623 6.88 21.42 29.17
C ASP A 623 5.82 20.80 30.12
N ALA A 624 6.33 20.09 31.13
CA ALA A 624 5.54 19.49 32.20
C ALA A 624 6.40 19.29 33.43
N LYS A 625 5.77 19.34 34.62
CA LYS A 625 6.45 19.10 35.89
C LYS A 625 6.79 17.61 36.03
N CYS A 626 7.96 17.33 36.57
CA CYS A 626 8.35 15.98 36.91
C CYS A 626 7.43 15.37 37.98
N PRO A 627 6.84 14.19 37.77
CA PRO A 627 5.92 13.61 38.74
C PRO A 627 6.61 13.15 40.06
N ASN A 628 7.95 13.04 40.04
CA ASN A 628 8.73 12.64 41.21
C ASN A 628 9.21 13.83 42.06
N CYS A 629 9.88 14.84 41.45
CA CYS A 629 10.43 15.96 42.18
C CYS A 629 9.61 17.25 42.06
N GLY A 630 8.54 17.28 41.28
CA GLY A 630 7.67 18.45 41.07
C GLY A 630 8.31 19.60 40.30
N SER A 631 9.57 19.51 39.93
CA SER A 631 10.34 20.56 39.25
C SER A 631 11.17 19.96 38.10
N GLY A 632 11.73 20.84 37.27
CA GLY A 632 12.62 20.48 36.16
C GLY A 632 11.94 20.08 34.87
N PRO A 633 12.58 20.41 33.74
CA PRO A 633 12.11 19.96 32.44
C PRO A 633 12.33 18.46 32.24
N ILE A 634 11.42 17.84 31.53
CA ILE A 634 11.58 16.45 31.07
C ILE A 634 12.19 16.50 29.69
N LYS A 635 13.38 15.98 29.52
CA LYS A 635 14.06 15.87 28.21
C LYS A 635 13.88 14.49 27.61
N GLU A 636 13.52 14.46 26.35
CA GLU A 636 13.53 13.25 25.55
C GLU A 636 14.96 12.84 25.20
N ASP A 637 15.25 11.57 25.17
CA ASP A 637 16.42 10.95 24.52
C ASP A 637 15.99 9.82 23.58
N TYR A 638 16.92 9.10 23.02
CA TYR A 638 16.61 8.00 22.10
C TYR A 638 15.68 6.92 22.70
N LYS A 639 15.83 6.61 23.98
CA LYS A 639 15.11 5.52 24.65
C LYS A 639 14.13 5.95 25.72
N THR A 640 14.36 7.11 26.32
CA THR A 640 13.66 7.54 27.53
C THR A 640 13.21 8.99 27.46
N PHE A 641 12.31 9.36 28.37
CA PHE A 641 12.07 10.71 28.82
C PHE A 641 12.64 10.85 30.23
N ARG A 642 13.51 11.82 30.49
CA ARG A 642 14.24 11.97 31.76
C ARG A 642 14.01 13.33 32.38
N CYS A 643 13.84 13.36 33.68
CA CYS A 643 13.94 14.59 34.45
C CYS A 643 15.38 15.09 34.45
N GLN A 644 15.59 16.38 34.29
CA GLN A 644 16.92 16.98 34.35
C GLN A 644 17.38 17.30 35.79
N ASN A 645 16.47 17.17 36.77
CA ASN A 645 16.72 17.53 38.19
C ASN A 645 16.68 16.34 39.17
N CYS A 646 16.22 15.16 38.71
CA CYS A 646 16.20 13.96 39.55
C CYS A 646 16.30 12.68 38.68
N ASP A 647 16.42 11.53 39.31
CA ASP A 647 16.61 10.22 38.63
C ASP A 647 15.33 9.66 37.98
N TRP A 648 14.23 10.44 37.94
CA TRP A 648 13.03 9.95 37.30
C TRP A 648 13.22 9.78 35.79
N LEU A 649 12.80 8.61 35.30
CA LEU A 649 12.79 8.30 33.89
C LEU A 649 11.56 7.47 33.50
N MET A 650 11.12 7.66 32.26
CA MET A 650 10.08 6.90 31.60
C MET A 650 10.62 6.32 30.29
N TRP A 651 10.44 5.03 30.04
CA TRP A 651 10.80 4.43 28.78
C TRP A 651 9.84 4.89 27.67
N LYS A 652 10.39 5.27 26.53
CA LYS A 652 9.60 5.64 25.35
C LYS A 652 8.75 4.48 24.83
N THR A 653 9.20 3.23 25.04
CA THR A 653 8.54 2.05 24.49
C THR A 653 7.76 1.29 25.57
N MET A 654 6.45 1.16 25.35
CA MET A 654 5.55 0.32 26.12
C MET A 654 4.77 -0.63 25.20
N ALA A 655 4.80 -1.94 25.47
CA ALA A 655 4.11 -2.96 24.65
C ALA A 655 4.34 -2.78 23.12
N SER A 656 5.58 -2.59 22.70
CA SER A 656 6.04 -2.39 21.31
C SER A 656 5.61 -1.07 20.65
N ARG A 657 4.98 -0.15 21.38
CA ARG A 657 4.62 1.20 20.94
C ARG A 657 5.55 2.21 21.60
N GLN A 658 5.99 3.22 20.85
CA GLN A 658 6.67 4.38 21.44
C GLN A 658 5.67 5.51 21.65
N PHE A 659 5.85 6.23 22.77
CA PHE A 659 5.08 7.44 23.09
C PHE A 659 5.58 8.62 22.28
N GLU A 660 4.64 9.43 21.82
CA GLU A 660 4.94 10.75 21.23
C GLU A 660 5.15 11.79 22.37
N PRO A 661 5.95 12.85 22.17
CA PRO A 661 6.19 13.87 23.17
C PRO A 661 4.90 14.50 23.73
N GLU A 662 3.91 14.76 22.88
CA GLU A 662 2.62 15.32 23.29
C GLU A 662 1.83 14.40 24.20
N GLU A 663 1.89 13.09 23.95
CA GLU A 663 1.24 12.08 24.77
C GLU A 663 1.88 12.01 26.16
N VAL A 664 3.19 12.16 26.23
CA VAL A 664 3.92 12.23 27.51
C VAL A 664 3.57 13.51 28.24
N ARG A 665 3.51 14.65 27.56
CA ARG A 665 3.04 15.91 28.15
C ARG A 665 1.64 15.76 28.74
N GLU A 666 0.71 15.16 27.99
CA GLU A 666 -0.65 14.92 28.44
C GLU A 666 -0.67 13.97 29.65
N LEU A 667 0.09 12.87 29.60
CA LEU A 667 0.23 11.93 30.72
C LEU A 667 0.74 12.62 32.00
N LEU A 668 1.78 13.47 31.87
CA LEU A 668 2.38 14.16 33.00
C LEU A 668 1.50 15.29 33.58
N THR A 669 0.67 15.92 32.75
CA THR A 669 -0.20 17.02 33.15
C THR A 669 -1.56 16.56 33.65
N LYS A 670 -2.12 15.51 33.07
CA LYS A 670 -3.47 14.98 33.38
C LYS A 670 -3.43 13.64 34.14
N GLU A 671 -2.23 13.13 34.44
CA GLU A 671 -1.97 11.81 35.02
C GLU A 671 -2.56 10.64 34.20
N ARG A 672 -3.12 10.92 33.02
CA ARG A 672 -3.77 9.97 32.13
C ARG A 672 -3.74 10.47 30.68
N VAL A 673 -3.51 9.53 29.73
CA VAL A 673 -3.55 9.81 28.30
C VAL A 673 -4.26 8.67 27.54
N GLY A 674 -4.92 9.00 26.48
CA GLY A 674 -5.57 8.04 25.58
C GLY A 674 -7.08 7.90 25.75
N PRO A 675 -7.69 6.88 25.09
CA PRO A 675 -7.10 5.60 24.64
C PRO A 675 -6.13 5.76 23.46
N LEU A 676 -4.96 5.11 23.56
CA LEU A 676 -3.92 5.09 22.54
C LEU A 676 -3.93 3.76 21.78
N GLN A 677 -3.78 3.84 20.45
CA GLN A 677 -3.71 2.67 19.58
C GLN A 677 -2.25 2.24 19.34
N GLY A 678 -2.06 1.02 18.80
CA GLY A 678 -0.75 0.55 18.37
C GLY A 678 0.01 -0.29 19.39
N PHE A 679 -0.50 -0.51 20.58
CA PHE A 679 0.07 -1.47 21.53
C PHE A 679 -0.06 -2.92 21.03
N ARG A 680 0.87 -3.77 21.45
CA ARG A 680 0.87 -5.21 21.15
C ARG A 680 0.97 -6.05 22.40
N SER A 681 0.08 -7.01 22.53
CA SER A 681 0.10 -7.98 23.61
C SER A 681 1.35 -8.89 23.50
N LYS A 682 1.67 -9.64 24.55
CA LYS A 682 2.73 -10.66 24.54
C LYS A 682 2.58 -11.69 23.41
N MET A 683 1.36 -11.89 22.90
CA MET A 683 1.06 -12.75 21.75
C MET A 683 1.14 -12.00 20.38
N GLY A 684 1.59 -10.73 20.37
CA GLY A 684 1.70 -9.89 19.16
C GLY A 684 0.37 -9.35 18.63
N ARG A 685 -0.75 -9.49 19.35
CA ARG A 685 -2.05 -8.96 18.93
C ARG A 685 -2.12 -7.47 19.22
N PRO A 686 -2.59 -6.64 18.26
CA PRO A 686 -2.80 -5.23 18.49
C PRO A 686 -3.95 -5.02 19.50
N PHE A 687 -3.80 -4.01 20.36
CA PHE A 687 -4.84 -3.56 21.27
C PHE A 687 -4.71 -2.05 21.50
N GLU A 688 -5.76 -1.47 22.06
CA GLU A 688 -5.90 -0.08 22.42
C GLU A 688 -6.09 0.01 23.92
N ALA A 689 -5.48 0.98 24.58
CA ALA A 689 -5.64 1.23 26.01
C ALA A 689 -5.32 2.69 26.35
N ALA A 690 -5.92 3.22 27.39
CA ALA A 690 -5.42 4.40 28.04
C ALA A 690 -4.18 4.05 28.90
N VAL A 691 -3.35 5.04 29.17
CA VAL A 691 -2.20 4.93 30.05
C VAL A 691 -2.33 5.94 31.17
N LYS A 692 -2.06 5.57 32.39
CA LYS A 692 -2.02 6.44 33.57
C LYS A 692 -0.69 6.33 34.29
N LEU A 693 -0.38 7.29 35.16
CA LEU A 693 0.73 7.18 36.09
C LEU A 693 0.31 6.31 37.30
N GLY A 694 1.08 5.26 37.57
CA GLY A 694 0.93 4.43 38.75
C GLY A 694 1.42 5.11 40.04
N GLU A 695 1.29 4.45 41.16
CA GLU A 695 1.79 4.93 42.47
C GLU A 695 3.30 5.15 42.46
N ASP A 696 4.04 4.32 41.71
CA ASP A 696 5.49 4.42 41.51
C ASP A 696 5.90 5.49 40.48
N LYS A 697 4.97 6.35 40.05
CA LYS A 697 5.16 7.39 39.03
C LYS A 697 5.62 6.88 37.68
N LYS A 698 5.32 5.60 37.36
CA LYS A 698 5.60 4.99 36.06
C LYS A 698 4.31 4.78 35.26
N PRO A 699 4.40 4.74 33.92
CA PRO A 699 3.22 4.50 33.10
C PRO A 699 2.71 3.07 33.25
N GLU A 700 1.42 2.92 33.47
CA GLU A 700 0.72 1.64 33.50
C GLU A 700 -0.55 1.71 32.65
N PHE A 701 -0.98 0.53 32.14
CA PHE A 701 -2.21 0.46 31.35
C PHE A 701 -3.44 0.71 32.20
N ASP A 702 -4.29 1.60 31.69
CA ASP A 702 -5.65 1.80 32.17
C ASP A 702 -6.61 1.23 31.10
N PHE A 703 -7.11 0.03 31.36
CA PHE A 703 -8.10 -0.61 30.51
C PHE A 703 -9.54 -0.14 30.80
N GLY A 704 -9.70 0.89 31.62
CA GLY A 704 -10.99 1.28 32.16
C GLY A 704 -11.57 0.21 33.07
N ALA A 705 -12.78 0.41 33.54
CA ALA A 705 -13.47 -0.55 34.42
C ALA A 705 -13.78 -1.91 33.74
N ASP A 706 -13.45 -2.09 32.47
CA ASP A 706 -13.76 -3.29 31.68
C ASP A 706 -12.66 -4.36 31.67
N GLY A 707 -11.49 -4.08 32.23
CA GLY A 707 -10.40 -5.03 32.41
C GLY A 707 -10.17 -5.38 33.88
N ASN A 708 -10.94 -6.30 34.48
CA ASN A 708 -10.81 -6.78 35.88
C ASN A 708 -10.83 -5.69 36.99
N GLY A 709 -11.25 -4.47 36.72
CA GLY A 709 -11.32 -3.36 37.64
C GLY A 709 -12.77 -3.00 38.01
N ALA A 710 -12.96 -2.20 39.02
CA ALA A 710 -14.24 -1.86 39.68
C ALA A 710 -15.41 -1.55 38.71
N PRO A 711 -16.64 -1.95 39.04
CA PRO A 711 -17.79 -1.84 38.17
C PRO A 711 -18.16 -0.39 37.89
N GLN A 712 -18.14 0.00 36.58
CA GLN A 712 -18.68 1.28 36.16
C GLN A 712 -20.22 1.25 36.32
N ARG A 713 -20.81 2.20 37.04
CA ARG A 713 -22.28 2.32 37.11
C ARG A 713 -22.81 2.56 35.69
N ILE A 714 -23.71 1.68 35.24
CA ILE A 714 -24.37 1.89 33.95
C ILE A 714 -25.33 3.08 34.11
N ASP A 715 -25.15 4.06 33.23
CA ASP A 715 -26.11 5.16 33.11
C ASP A 715 -27.37 4.62 32.38
N THR A 716 -28.30 4.13 33.18
CA THR A 716 -29.55 3.52 32.71
C THR A 716 -30.45 4.50 31.93
N SER A 717 -30.19 5.82 32.04
CA SER A 717 -30.95 6.82 31.29
C SER A 717 -30.55 6.91 29.82
N ARG A 718 -29.34 6.42 29.46
CA ARG A 718 -28.80 6.48 28.11
C ARG A 718 -28.85 5.15 27.37
N HIS A 719 -29.21 4.06 28.02
CA HIS A 719 -29.16 2.71 27.41
C HIS A 719 -30.52 2.03 27.53
N GLU A 720 -30.96 1.37 26.46
CA GLU A 720 -32.19 0.59 26.45
C GLU A 720 -31.95 -0.79 27.10
N SER A 721 -32.84 -1.18 27.98
CA SER A 721 -32.81 -2.51 28.59
C SER A 721 -33.26 -3.56 27.58
N ILE A 722 -32.53 -4.65 27.48
CA ILE A 722 -32.81 -5.76 26.55
C ILE A 722 -33.55 -6.93 27.24
N GLY A 723 -33.78 -6.86 28.55
CA GLY A 723 -34.52 -7.86 29.31
C GLY A 723 -34.01 -8.05 30.74
N MET A 724 -34.65 -8.97 31.48
CA MET A 724 -34.25 -9.38 32.82
C MET A 724 -32.98 -10.24 32.78
N CYS A 725 -32.13 -10.07 33.78
CA CYS A 725 -30.90 -10.84 33.88
C CYS A 725 -31.16 -12.33 34.17
N PRO A 726 -30.65 -13.25 33.36
CA PRO A 726 -30.91 -14.69 33.58
C PRO A 726 -30.13 -15.27 34.77
N VAL A 727 -29.13 -14.55 35.29
CA VAL A 727 -28.27 -15.01 36.38
C VAL A 727 -28.79 -14.56 37.72
N CYS A 728 -28.97 -13.26 37.96
CA CYS A 728 -29.45 -12.77 39.25
C CYS A 728 -30.99 -12.65 39.33
N LYS A 729 -31.71 -12.69 38.21
CA LYS A 729 -33.18 -12.61 38.09
C LYS A 729 -33.83 -11.34 38.70
N GLU A 730 -33.03 -10.42 39.16
CA GLU A 730 -33.46 -9.19 39.82
C GLU A 730 -33.03 -7.90 39.08
N GLY A 731 -31.90 -7.93 38.36
CA GLY A 731 -31.39 -6.81 37.59
C GLY A 731 -31.77 -6.89 36.13
N ARG A 732 -31.76 -5.73 35.44
CA ARG A 732 -31.98 -5.65 34.00
C ARG A 732 -30.62 -5.68 33.26
N VAL A 733 -30.61 -6.22 32.03
CA VAL A 733 -29.45 -6.23 31.14
C VAL A 733 -29.58 -5.10 30.16
N TYR A 734 -28.50 -4.33 30.04
CA TYR A 734 -28.41 -3.18 29.15
C TYR A 734 -27.42 -3.44 28.03
N GLU A 735 -27.71 -2.88 26.86
CA GLU A 735 -26.86 -2.91 25.71
C GLU A 735 -25.83 -1.77 25.81
N LEU A 736 -24.56 -2.12 26.00
CA LEU A 736 -23.41 -1.18 25.94
C LEU A 736 -22.70 -1.33 24.58
N ASP A 737 -21.72 -0.47 24.30
CA ASP A 737 -21.01 -0.48 23.02
C ASP A 737 -20.39 -1.84 22.68
N ASN A 738 -19.79 -2.52 23.65
CA ASN A 738 -19.03 -3.75 23.44
C ASN A 738 -19.66 -5.01 24.08
N ALA A 739 -20.70 -4.87 24.89
CA ALA A 739 -21.26 -6.00 25.63
C ALA A 739 -22.73 -5.74 26.07
N TYR A 740 -23.43 -6.82 26.35
CA TYR A 740 -24.70 -6.85 27.10
C TYR A 740 -24.39 -7.12 28.56
N VAL A 741 -24.73 -6.21 29.49
CA VAL A 741 -24.28 -6.26 30.89
C VAL A 741 -25.46 -6.06 31.84
N CYS A 742 -25.53 -6.87 32.88
CA CYS A 742 -26.49 -6.67 33.95
C CYS A 742 -26.12 -5.44 34.80
N GLU A 743 -27.07 -4.55 35.09
CA GLU A 743 -26.83 -3.39 35.94
C GLU A 743 -26.24 -3.75 37.31
N ARG A 744 -26.59 -4.88 37.88
CA ARG A 744 -26.05 -5.39 39.15
C ARG A 744 -24.63 -5.99 39.00
N ALA A 745 -24.18 -6.28 37.78
CA ALA A 745 -22.81 -6.64 37.54
C ALA A 745 -21.89 -5.40 37.50
N ALA A 746 -22.49 -4.23 37.37
CA ALA A 746 -21.83 -2.92 37.37
C ALA A 746 -21.95 -2.17 38.71
N THR A 747 -22.29 -2.84 39.82
CA THR A 747 -22.35 -2.27 41.18
C THR A 747 -21.11 -2.60 42.00
N THR A 748 -20.78 -1.74 42.98
CA THR A 748 -19.74 -2.05 43.96
C THR A 748 -20.38 -2.14 45.34
N PRO A 749 -20.33 -3.31 46.04
CA PRO A 749 -19.77 -4.60 45.59
C PRO A 749 -20.60 -5.25 44.48
N ARG A 750 -19.96 -6.07 43.66
CA ARG A 750 -20.54 -6.73 42.48
C ARG A 750 -21.59 -7.77 42.94
N LYS A 751 -22.86 -7.55 42.54
CA LYS A 751 -23.99 -8.41 42.91
C LYS A 751 -24.45 -9.38 41.83
N CYS A 752 -23.82 -9.35 40.66
CA CYS A 752 -24.10 -10.24 39.53
C CYS A 752 -22.86 -10.44 38.66
N THR A 753 -22.81 -11.52 37.89
CA THR A 753 -21.66 -11.86 37.02
C THR A 753 -22.03 -11.84 35.53
N PHE A 754 -23.30 -11.59 35.17
CA PHE A 754 -23.73 -11.70 33.78
C PHE A 754 -23.16 -10.59 32.92
N ARG A 755 -22.40 -11.02 31.95
CA ARG A 755 -21.87 -10.20 30.85
C ARG A 755 -21.72 -11.06 29.60
N LEU A 756 -22.22 -10.59 28.45
CA LEU A 756 -22.11 -11.20 27.15
C LEU A 756 -21.45 -10.21 26.21
N SER A 757 -20.29 -10.56 25.67
CA SER A 757 -19.60 -9.72 24.67
C SER A 757 -20.39 -9.67 23.35
N LYS A 758 -20.52 -8.48 22.74
CA LYS A 758 -21.12 -8.32 21.41
C LYS A 758 -20.30 -8.99 20.28
N THR A 759 -19.05 -9.34 20.56
CA THR A 759 -18.21 -10.07 19.60
C THR A 759 -17.54 -11.24 20.30
N ILE A 760 -17.82 -12.46 19.86
CA ILE A 760 -17.22 -13.70 20.37
C ILE A 760 -16.54 -14.42 19.21
N LEU A 761 -15.25 -14.73 19.32
CA LEU A 761 -14.44 -15.40 18.31
C LEU A 761 -14.66 -14.82 16.89
N GLN A 762 -14.52 -13.51 16.76
CA GLN A 762 -14.68 -12.71 15.53
C GLN A 762 -16.11 -12.70 14.94
N ARG A 763 -17.11 -13.19 15.67
CA ARG A 763 -18.50 -13.14 15.29
C ARG A 763 -19.27 -12.12 16.15
N ALA A 764 -20.00 -11.23 15.49
CA ALA A 764 -20.95 -10.34 16.17
C ALA A 764 -22.17 -11.12 16.67
N ILE A 765 -22.59 -10.83 17.90
CA ILE A 765 -23.79 -11.40 18.53
C ILE A 765 -24.89 -10.33 18.50
N PRO A 766 -25.92 -10.47 17.63
CA PRO A 766 -27.00 -9.52 17.52
C PRO A 766 -27.86 -9.46 18.79
N LYS A 767 -28.57 -8.34 19.02
CA LYS A 767 -29.46 -8.11 20.15
C LYS A 767 -30.51 -9.24 20.32
N GLU A 768 -31.08 -9.71 19.20
CA GLU A 768 -32.09 -10.78 19.19
C GLU A 768 -31.52 -12.11 19.72
N GLN A 769 -30.27 -12.41 19.39
CA GLN A 769 -29.61 -13.62 19.89
C GLN A 769 -29.20 -13.50 21.35
N ALA A 770 -28.86 -12.31 21.81
CA ALA A 770 -28.63 -12.05 23.24
C ALA A 770 -29.91 -12.17 24.03
N GLN A 771 -31.03 -11.63 23.55
CA GLN A 771 -32.36 -11.77 24.16
C GLN A 771 -32.79 -13.24 24.19
N LYS A 772 -32.59 -13.99 23.12
CA LYS A 772 -32.90 -15.43 23.06
C LYS A 772 -32.08 -16.23 24.08
N LEU A 773 -30.77 -15.96 24.16
CA LEU A 773 -29.89 -16.57 25.17
C LEU A 773 -30.39 -16.29 26.61
N MET A 774 -30.85 -15.07 26.86
CA MET A 774 -31.35 -14.68 28.19
C MET A 774 -32.70 -15.33 28.55
N SER A 775 -33.62 -15.49 27.57
CA SER A 775 -34.95 -16.04 27.79
C SER A 775 -34.98 -17.56 27.78
N THR A 776 -34.20 -18.21 26.91
CA THR A 776 -34.24 -19.67 26.71
C THR A 776 -32.98 -20.40 27.18
N GLY A 777 -31.95 -19.65 27.61
CA GLY A 777 -30.65 -20.21 27.97
C GLY A 777 -29.76 -20.61 26.79
N LYS A 778 -30.26 -20.47 25.52
CA LYS A 778 -29.55 -20.93 24.32
C LYS A 778 -29.88 -20.07 23.11
N THR A 779 -28.86 -19.78 22.24
CA THR A 779 -29.08 -19.09 20.95
C THR A 779 -29.51 -20.04 19.85
N ASP A 780 -29.82 -19.52 18.67
CA ASP A 780 -29.84 -20.32 17.45
C ASP A 780 -28.43 -20.84 17.09
N LEU A 781 -28.34 -21.76 16.14
CA LEU A 781 -27.07 -22.21 15.62
C LEU A 781 -26.40 -21.05 14.87
N LEU A 782 -25.39 -20.48 15.48
CA LEU A 782 -24.66 -19.35 14.94
C LEU A 782 -23.47 -19.84 14.09
N PRO A 783 -23.44 -19.55 12.78
CA PRO A 783 -22.33 -19.95 11.90
C PRO A 783 -21.17 -18.94 11.98
N ARG A 784 -19.97 -19.35 11.50
CA ARG A 784 -18.79 -18.50 11.30
C ARG A 784 -18.12 -17.95 12.57
N PHE A 785 -18.13 -18.66 13.68
CA PHE A 785 -17.13 -18.44 14.72
C PHE A 785 -15.75 -18.86 14.20
N ILE A 786 -14.70 -18.13 14.55
CA ILE A 786 -13.32 -18.48 14.16
C ILE A 786 -12.59 -19.09 15.34
N SER A 787 -12.23 -20.36 15.25
CA SER A 787 -11.47 -21.05 16.30
C SER A 787 -10.07 -20.44 16.50
N LYS A 788 -9.40 -20.75 17.62
CA LYS A 788 -8.01 -20.35 17.89
C LYS A 788 -7.01 -20.79 16.80
N ARG A 789 -7.38 -21.81 16.00
CA ARG A 789 -6.59 -22.29 14.84
C ARG A 789 -7.01 -21.65 13.51
N GLY A 790 -7.79 -20.58 13.52
CA GLY A 790 -8.26 -19.88 12.32
C GLY A 790 -9.32 -20.62 11.50
N ARG A 791 -9.92 -21.71 12.00
CA ARG A 791 -10.95 -22.47 11.26
C ARG A 791 -12.34 -21.97 11.62
N PRO A 792 -13.22 -21.73 10.63
CA PRO A 792 -14.62 -21.37 10.90
C PRO A 792 -15.39 -22.59 11.43
N PHE A 793 -16.30 -22.37 12.38
CA PHE A 793 -17.22 -23.36 12.90
C PHE A 793 -18.57 -22.74 13.25
N SER A 794 -19.59 -23.58 13.42
CA SER A 794 -20.93 -23.20 13.88
C SER A 794 -21.19 -23.80 15.27
N ALA A 795 -21.80 -23.02 16.15
CA ALA A 795 -22.15 -23.48 17.48
C ALA A 795 -23.35 -22.67 18.02
N TYR A 796 -24.05 -23.22 19.01
CA TYR A 796 -24.96 -22.49 19.86
C TYR A 796 -24.15 -21.84 20.99
N LEU A 797 -24.55 -20.66 21.43
CA LEU A 797 -24.13 -20.15 22.72
C LEU A 797 -25.14 -20.65 23.76
N LYS A 798 -24.66 -21.22 24.85
CA LYS A 798 -25.47 -21.74 25.95
C LYS A 798 -25.04 -21.08 27.24
N LEU A 799 -26.02 -20.74 28.05
CA LEU A 799 -25.80 -20.23 29.40
C LEU A 799 -25.78 -21.42 30.37
N ASP A 800 -24.64 -21.67 30.99
CA ASP A 800 -24.43 -22.71 31.98
C ASP A 800 -23.82 -22.07 33.23
N ASP A 801 -24.51 -22.20 34.36
CA ASP A 801 -24.08 -21.70 35.66
C ASP A 801 -23.62 -20.22 35.66
N GLY A 802 -24.38 -19.39 34.91
CA GLY A 802 -24.10 -17.97 34.78
C GLY A 802 -22.96 -17.61 33.81
N LYS A 803 -22.36 -18.60 33.16
CA LYS A 803 -21.32 -18.42 32.15
C LYS A 803 -21.84 -18.79 30.77
N VAL A 804 -21.41 -18.03 29.76
CA VAL A 804 -21.77 -18.32 28.38
C VAL A 804 -20.69 -19.22 27.76
N GLY A 805 -21.08 -20.43 27.35
CA GLY A 805 -20.25 -21.43 26.71
C GLY A 805 -20.72 -21.78 25.29
N PHE A 806 -19.98 -22.66 24.61
CA PHE A 806 -20.32 -23.18 23.30
C PHE A 806 -20.92 -24.56 23.41
N GLU A 807 -22.05 -24.78 22.71
CA GLU A 807 -22.61 -26.11 22.48
C GLU A 807 -22.59 -26.40 20.97
N PHE A 808 -22.06 -27.55 20.59
CA PHE A 808 -21.92 -27.93 19.19
C PHE A 808 -23.14 -28.77 18.77
N ALA A 809 -23.62 -28.56 17.54
CA ALA A 809 -24.65 -29.43 16.95
C ALA A 809 -24.14 -30.86 16.86
N GLU A 810 -24.99 -31.83 17.23
CA GLU A 810 -24.69 -33.24 17.07
C GLU A 810 -24.34 -33.55 15.61
N LYS A 811 -23.24 -34.24 15.39
CA LYS A 811 -22.87 -34.69 14.05
C LYS A 811 -23.86 -35.77 13.62
N SER A 812 -24.67 -35.48 12.61
CA SER A 812 -25.44 -36.52 11.93
C SER A 812 -24.48 -37.66 11.52
N PRO A 813 -24.79 -38.93 11.77
CA PRO A 813 -23.98 -40.05 11.33
C PRO A 813 -23.79 -39.96 9.83
N ARG A 814 -22.56 -39.84 9.37
CA ARG A 814 -22.24 -39.92 7.94
C ARG A 814 -22.75 -41.26 7.43
N ALA A 815 -23.74 -41.25 6.53
CA ALA A 815 -24.17 -42.42 5.78
C ALA A 815 -22.92 -43.09 5.18
N ALA A 816 -22.66 -44.31 5.60
CA ALA A 816 -21.54 -45.13 5.12
C ALA A 816 -21.76 -45.35 3.62
N LYS A 817 -20.85 -44.86 2.77
CA LYS A 817 -20.82 -45.22 1.37
C LYS A 817 -20.68 -46.74 1.27
N PRO A 818 -21.53 -47.43 0.49
CA PRO A 818 -21.44 -48.89 0.35
C PRO A 818 -20.08 -49.28 -0.25
N ARG A 819 -19.34 -50.19 0.40
CA ARG A 819 -18.15 -50.83 -0.12
C ARG A 819 -18.53 -51.63 -1.33
N ALA A 820 -18.04 -51.29 -2.50
CA ALA A 820 -18.12 -52.11 -3.69
C ALA A 820 -17.44 -53.48 -3.42
N ARG A 821 -18.21 -54.54 -3.49
CA ARG A 821 -17.73 -55.94 -3.47
C ARG A 821 -16.77 -56.13 -4.65
N LYS A 822 -15.52 -56.49 -4.37
CA LYS A 822 -14.62 -57.08 -5.35
C LYS A 822 -15.19 -58.45 -5.75
N SER A 823 -15.68 -58.59 -6.95
CA SER A 823 -15.92 -59.89 -7.56
C SER A 823 -14.57 -60.57 -7.84
N ALA A 824 -14.34 -61.71 -7.23
CA ALA A 824 -13.32 -62.63 -7.64
C ALA A 824 -13.67 -63.17 -9.03
N LYS A 825 -12.75 -63.13 -9.94
CA LYS A 825 -12.75 -64.02 -11.12
C LYS A 825 -11.44 -64.76 -11.15
N THR A 826 -11.62 -66.07 -11.16
CA THR A 826 -10.74 -67.15 -11.55
C THR A 826 -9.88 -66.84 -12.76
#